data_ecdf3f50981c67fdde14e92919e8c735
#
_entry.id   ecdf3f50981c67fdde14e92919e8c735
#
_cell.length_a   1.000
_cell.length_b   1.000
_cell.length_c   1.000
_cell.angle_alpha   90.00
_cell.angle_beta   90.00
_cell.angle_gamma   90.00
#
_symmetry.space_group_name_H-M   'P 1'
#
loop_
_entity.id
_entity.type
_entity.pdbx_description
1 polymer ?
#
loop_
_entity_poly.entity_id
_entity_poly.type
_entity_poly.pdbx_seq_one_letter_code
_entity_poly.pdbx_strand_id
1 'polypeptide(L)'
;MTCAEPGCAGVVEDGYCVVCGTAPAAATSAGAPAESSVTAATATAGDGRCAEPDCGGTISDGYCDTCGTAPGPPATATVTTAAAPISKATASTRSSVRTGRSSSSKSSARGHLGAGMVDVPRVPRVDPVSAIMADPQVAESKRFCGKCERPVGRSRDGQPGRAEGFCPHCGTRFSFAPKLSRGDLVGGQYEVAGCLAHGGLGWIYLATDRNVGNRWVVLKGLLNSGDVDAMAAAVAERRFLAEVEHPSIVKILNFVEHLGSDGVAVGYIVMEYVGGTSLKQILRDRREPDGGSLPPAQAIAYILEMLPALGYLHSLGLAYCDFKPDNVMQTDEQLKLIDLGAVISMDDESSAIYGTVGYQAPEIAHTGPTVATEVYTVGRTLAVLTMRVPQRDGHFGELPGPDTEPLLATHDSLYRLLLRATDPDPEARFASMEELADQLTGVLREVLAAEDGRPRPGMSAFFGPPRAVFGVGGAVLPADVVAALPVPLIDPGDTGAALLATTAGTSPAELEPAFEAGLRAVVTGRAESMEIPLRLVRAALEVGDPEDAIRRIDLLAETIPGDWRLSWYRAQALLLRRDFPGCYTEFETVYRALPGEPAPKLALAAVAELATAATDGQDRGVGDAGRATGFYDTVWRTDRGFVSAVFGLARLHGMGGRREDAVTALDQVEPASALYTEARIAAVDAILAGRGPTTLNEAVLREAGNRVQRLAIDSKRRGAQVRMRVLEAALSWLEAGGAPGDDAPLLEVGLDREGVRTGLERCYRDLAREAGDMWTRIELVDRANAVRPRTTL
;
A
#
# COMPACT_ATOMS: atom_id res chain seq x y z
N MET A 1 25.75 -44.94 10.84
CA MET A 1 24.81 -46.09 10.77
C MET A 1 25.04 -46.81 9.44
N THR A 2 24.95 -48.15 9.41
CA THR A 2 24.98 -48.87 8.12
C THR A 2 23.68 -48.68 7.35
N CYS A 3 23.76 -48.61 6.02
CA CYS A 3 22.62 -48.48 5.14
C CYS A 3 21.64 -49.65 5.28
N ALA A 4 20.32 -49.37 5.29
CA ALA A 4 19.28 -50.37 5.42
C ALA A 4 18.86 -51.02 4.08
N GLU A 5 19.41 -50.56 2.96
CA GLU A 5 19.10 -51.13 1.64
C GLU A 5 19.75 -52.49 1.44
N PRO A 6 18.99 -53.52 0.99
CA PRO A 6 19.55 -54.85 0.73
C PRO A 6 20.68 -54.81 -0.29
N GLY A 7 21.86 -55.32 0.09
CA GLY A 7 23.04 -55.37 -0.76
C GLY A 7 23.92 -54.15 -0.78
N CYS A 8 23.63 -53.13 0.04
CA CYS A 8 24.47 -51.91 0.17
C CYS A 8 25.33 -51.96 1.43
N ALA A 9 26.68 -51.89 1.26
CA ALA A 9 27.64 -51.87 2.36
C ALA A 9 27.99 -50.42 2.82
N GLY A 10 27.22 -49.42 2.48
CA GLY A 10 27.47 -48.01 2.73
C GLY A 10 27.12 -47.60 4.18
N VAL A 11 27.80 -46.57 4.68
CA VAL A 11 27.50 -45.90 5.95
C VAL A 11 26.58 -44.72 5.68
N VAL A 12 25.63 -44.44 6.59
CA VAL A 12 24.76 -43.29 6.57
C VAL A 12 25.45 -42.12 7.30
N GLU A 13 25.78 -41.06 6.57
CA GLU A 13 26.29 -39.78 7.04
C GLU A 13 25.39 -38.68 6.51
N ASP A 14 25.11 -37.65 7.32
CA ASP A 14 24.24 -36.53 7.02
C ASP A 14 22.83 -36.92 6.50
N GLY A 15 22.30 -38.05 7.05
CA GLY A 15 20.96 -38.51 6.75
C GLY A 15 20.80 -39.31 5.42
N TYR A 16 21.92 -39.69 4.75
CA TYR A 16 21.90 -40.48 3.51
C TYR A 16 23.06 -41.47 3.46
N CYS A 17 22.84 -42.62 2.80
CA CYS A 17 23.89 -43.60 2.59
C CYS A 17 24.95 -43.06 1.60
N VAL A 18 26.23 -43.08 2.00
CA VAL A 18 27.33 -42.58 1.16
C VAL A 18 27.60 -43.41 -0.09
N VAL A 19 27.05 -44.63 -0.20
CA VAL A 19 27.22 -45.51 -1.38
C VAL A 19 26.02 -45.51 -2.29
N CYS A 20 24.79 -45.65 -1.79
CA CYS A 20 23.58 -45.75 -2.61
C CYS A 20 22.70 -44.50 -2.58
N GLY A 21 22.97 -43.54 -1.70
CA GLY A 21 22.19 -42.30 -1.58
C GLY A 21 20.84 -42.41 -0.87
N THR A 22 20.50 -43.59 -0.33
CA THR A 22 19.20 -43.84 0.34
C THR A 22 19.16 -43.28 1.74
N ALA A 23 18.05 -42.62 2.13
CA ALA A 23 17.80 -42.24 3.52
C ALA A 23 17.41 -43.46 4.36
N PRO A 24 17.79 -43.54 5.68
CA PRO A 24 17.38 -44.65 6.55
C PRO A 24 15.84 -44.64 6.70
N ALA A 25 15.21 -45.79 6.51
CA ALA A 25 13.77 -45.94 6.70
C ALA A 25 13.38 -45.61 8.15
N ALA A 26 12.40 -44.73 8.33
CA ALA A 26 11.85 -44.44 9.65
C ALA A 26 11.17 -45.69 10.20
N ALA A 27 11.64 -46.13 11.39
CA ALA A 27 11.07 -47.26 12.09
C ALA A 27 9.65 -46.91 12.56
N THR A 28 8.66 -47.59 12.01
CA THR A 28 7.29 -47.55 12.50
C THR A 28 7.20 -48.31 13.82
N SER A 29 7.01 -47.59 14.92
CA SER A 29 6.57 -48.20 16.21
C SER A 29 5.25 -47.56 16.62
N ALA A 30 4.22 -48.41 16.68
CA ALA A 30 2.92 -48.12 17.27
C ALA A 30 3.01 -47.95 18.78
N GLY A 31 2.29 -46.97 19.35
CA GLY A 31 2.07 -46.88 20.79
C GLY A 31 1.92 -45.47 21.29
N ALA A 32 0.68 -45.03 21.56
CA ALA A 32 0.34 -43.81 22.28
C ALA A 32 0.32 -44.07 23.81
N PRO A 33 0.05 -43.07 24.70
CA PRO A 33 0.54 -41.69 24.79
C PRO A 33 1.16 -41.40 26.18
N ALA A 34 1.96 -40.38 26.33
CA ALA A 34 2.13 -39.70 27.63
C ALA A 34 2.75 -38.30 27.42
N GLU A 35 2.18 -37.33 28.08
CA GLU A 35 2.66 -35.97 28.25
C GLU A 35 4.08 -35.89 28.81
N SER A 36 4.89 -34.98 28.35
CA SER A 36 5.71 -34.12 29.23
C SER A 36 6.72 -33.25 28.49
N SER A 37 6.69 -31.98 28.87
CA SER A 37 7.80 -31.01 29.01
C SER A 37 8.74 -30.76 27.82
N VAL A 38 8.56 -29.54 27.34
CA VAL A 38 9.48 -28.78 26.49
C VAL A 38 10.83 -28.60 27.17
N THR A 39 11.86 -29.13 26.56
CA THR A 39 13.24 -28.65 26.75
C THR A 39 13.78 -28.25 25.38
N ALA A 40 14.09 -26.98 25.25
CA ALA A 40 14.71 -26.41 24.07
C ALA A 40 16.08 -27.06 23.83
N ALA A 41 16.18 -27.77 22.69
CA ALA A 41 17.49 -28.18 22.18
C ALA A 41 17.95 -27.11 21.18
N THR A 42 18.98 -26.39 21.56
CA THR A 42 19.78 -25.52 20.70
C THR A 42 20.32 -26.32 19.52
N ALA A 43 19.77 -26.04 18.32
CA ALA A 43 20.39 -26.50 17.10
C ALA A 43 21.67 -25.69 16.88
N THR A 44 22.79 -26.37 16.80
CA THR A 44 24.09 -25.82 16.43
C THR A 44 24.01 -25.18 15.04
N ALA A 45 24.38 -23.90 15.01
CA ALA A 45 24.53 -23.12 13.78
C ALA A 45 25.55 -23.80 12.85
N GLY A 46 25.10 -24.16 11.65
CA GLY A 46 26.01 -24.29 10.52
C GLY A 46 26.66 -22.93 10.24
N ASP A 47 27.84 -22.93 9.60
CA ASP A 47 28.76 -21.81 9.40
C ASP A 47 28.21 -20.50 8.81
N GLY A 48 27.00 -20.13 9.05
CA GLY A 48 26.41 -18.82 8.74
C GLY A 48 26.69 -18.24 7.34
N ARG A 49 27.24 -19.00 6.40
CA ARG A 49 27.57 -18.52 5.05
C ARG A 49 26.46 -18.84 4.06
N CYS A 50 26.25 -17.92 3.13
CA CYS A 50 25.30 -18.10 2.05
C CYS A 50 25.64 -19.29 1.16
N ALA A 51 24.64 -20.10 0.81
CA ALA A 51 24.79 -21.26 -0.08
C ALA A 51 24.75 -20.90 -1.57
N GLU A 52 24.56 -19.62 -1.93
CA GLU A 52 24.61 -19.19 -3.34
C GLU A 52 26.04 -19.21 -3.85
N PRO A 53 26.24 -19.74 -5.08
CA PRO A 53 27.57 -19.74 -5.72
C PRO A 53 28.08 -18.31 -5.87
N ASP A 54 29.34 -18.10 -5.57
CA ASP A 54 30.05 -16.81 -5.64
C ASP A 54 29.50 -15.72 -4.71
N CYS A 55 28.61 -16.05 -3.77
CA CYS A 55 28.16 -15.15 -2.74
C CYS A 55 29.00 -15.34 -1.46
N GLY A 56 29.87 -14.40 -1.15
CA GLY A 56 30.68 -14.40 0.08
C GLY A 56 29.94 -13.94 1.33
N GLY A 57 28.63 -13.76 1.27
CA GLY A 57 27.78 -13.21 2.33
C GLY A 57 27.55 -14.19 3.47
N THR A 58 27.21 -13.63 4.63
CA THR A 58 26.78 -14.36 5.82
C THR A 58 25.26 -14.35 5.95
N ILE A 59 24.68 -15.41 6.51
CA ILE A 59 23.26 -15.48 6.81
C ILE A 59 23.02 -14.78 8.15
N SER A 60 22.34 -13.62 8.10
CA SER A 60 21.92 -12.86 9.27
C SER A 60 20.40 -12.63 9.16
N ASP A 61 19.68 -12.84 10.25
CA ASP A 61 18.22 -12.68 10.31
C ASP A 61 17.42 -13.43 9.24
N GLY A 62 17.89 -14.61 8.85
CA GLY A 62 17.18 -15.47 7.89
C GLY A 62 17.43 -15.19 6.42
N TYR A 63 18.31 -14.23 6.07
CA TYR A 63 18.72 -13.92 4.70
C TYR A 63 20.24 -13.76 4.60
N CYS A 64 20.78 -14.02 3.42
CA CYS A 64 22.14 -13.65 3.13
C CYS A 64 22.27 -12.11 3.06
N ASP A 65 23.17 -11.55 3.84
CA ASP A 65 23.46 -10.13 3.91
C ASP A 65 23.98 -9.53 2.58
N THR A 66 24.51 -10.36 1.70
CA THR A 66 25.06 -9.96 0.40
C THR A 66 24.09 -10.19 -0.75
N CYS A 67 23.41 -11.34 -0.85
CA CYS A 67 22.56 -11.67 -1.98
C CYS A 67 21.05 -11.71 -1.64
N GLY A 68 20.68 -11.56 -0.36
CA GLY A 68 19.29 -11.60 0.06
C GLY A 68 18.62 -12.98 -0.02
N THR A 69 19.37 -14.05 -0.35
CA THR A 69 18.83 -15.41 -0.46
C THR A 69 18.72 -16.03 0.92
N ALA A 70 17.58 -16.70 1.19
CA ALA A 70 17.40 -17.44 2.44
C ALA A 70 18.23 -18.72 2.48
N PRO A 71 18.69 -19.17 3.66
CA PRO A 71 19.36 -20.44 3.81
C PRO A 71 18.36 -21.59 3.67
N GLY A 72 18.44 -22.33 2.58
CA GLY A 72 17.63 -23.52 2.34
C GLY A 72 17.69 -23.94 0.88
N PRO A 73 17.45 -25.21 0.57
CA PRO A 73 17.33 -25.61 -0.82
C PRO A 73 16.12 -24.93 -1.44
N PRO A 74 16.18 -24.48 -2.71
CA PRO A 74 15.00 -24.01 -3.40
C PRO A 74 14.01 -25.15 -3.55
N ALA A 75 13.00 -25.19 -2.68
CA ALA A 75 11.91 -26.15 -2.82
C ALA A 75 10.97 -25.60 -3.89
N THR A 76 11.05 -26.12 -5.09
CA THR A 76 9.93 -26.09 -6.02
C THR A 76 8.90 -27.10 -5.48
N ALA A 77 7.88 -26.59 -4.79
CA ALA A 77 6.81 -27.45 -4.33
C ALA A 77 5.92 -27.81 -5.52
N THR A 78 6.04 -29.05 -6.00
CA THR A 78 5.04 -29.64 -6.88
C THR A 78 3.94 -30.22 -6.00
N VAL A 79 2.82 -29.53 -5.87
CA VAL A 79 1.66 -30.04 -5.16
C VAL A 79 0.82 -30.83 -6.15
N THR A 80 0.90 -32.16 -6.07
CA THR A 80 0.00 -33.06 -6.80
C THR A 80 -1.28 -33.23 -5.96
N THR A 81 -2.36 -32.55 -6.32
CA THR A 81 -3.66 -32.76 -5.69
C THR A 81 -4.39 -33.91 -6.35
N ALA A 82 -4.66 -34.97 -5.61
CA ALA A 82 -5.66 -35.95 -5.99
C ALA A 82 -7.06 -35.38 -5.73
N ALA A 83 -7.84 -35.19 -6.77
CA ALA A 83 -9.17 -34.59 -6.71
C ALA A 83 -10.15 -35.47 -5.91
N ALA A 84 -10.77 -34.85 -4.90
CA ALA A 84 -12.07 -35.30 -4.39
C ALA A 84 -13.16 -34.36 -4.93
N PRO A 85 -14.34 -34.85 -5.38
CA PRO A 85 -15.33 -34.00 -6.00
C PRO A 85 -16.00 -33.11 -4.94
N ILE A 86 -15.82 -31.81 -5.05
CA ILE A 86 -16.49 -30.83 -4.22
C ILE A 86 -17.71 -30.32 -4.96
N SER A 87 -18.85 -30.39 -4.26
CA SER A 87 -20.15 -29.91 -4.70
C SER A 87 -20.10 -28.41 -5.00
N LYS A 88 -20.63 -28.00 -6.15
CA LYS A 88 -20.79 -26.62 -6.59
C LYS A 88 -21.54 -25.79 -5.55
N ALA A 89 -20.87 -25.05 -4.74
CA ALA A 89 -21.42 -23.87 -4.09
C ALA A 89 -21.31 -22.72 -5.10
N THR A 90 -22.47 -22.20 -5.50
CA THR A 90 -22.56 -21.01 -6.35
C THR A 90 -21.97 -19.82 -5.59
N ALA A 91 -20.70 -19.52 -5.86
CA ALA A 91 -20.10 -18.27 -5.44
C ALA A 91 -20.76 -17.14 -6.22
N SER A 92 -21.52 -16.33 -5.53
CA SER A 92 -22.00 -15.05 -6.04
C SER A 92 -20.81 -14.14 -6.23
N THR A 93 -20.22 -14.13 -7.42
CA THR A 93 -19.23 -13.15 -7.82
C THR A 93 -19.90 -11.79 -7.86
N ARG A 94 -19.71 -11.00 -6.82
CA ARG A 94 -19.97 -9.57 -6.86
C ARG A 94 -18.84 -8.90 -7.63
N SER A 95 -18.88 -9.01 -8.94
CA SER A 95 -18.11 -8.20 -9.85
C SER A 95 -18.72 -6.79 -9.80
N SER A 96 -18.10 -5.87 -9.10
CA SER A 96 -18.28 -4.46 -9.36
C SER A 96 -17.58 -4.16 -10.69
N VAL A 97 -18.30 -4.35 -11.79
CA VAL A 97 -17.84 -3.94 -13.11
C VAL A 97 -17.86 -2.42 -13.13
N ARG A 98 -16.77 -1.80 -12.69
CA ARG A 98 -16.47 -0.42 -13.07
C ARG A 98 -16.14 -0.46 -14.55
N THR A 99 -17.06 0.01 -15.39
CA THR A 99 -16.78 0.28 -16.79
C THR A 99 -15.58 1.22 -16.84
N GLY A 100 -14.45 0.68 -17.33
CA GLY A 100 -13.19 1.39 -17.35
C GLY A 100 -13.34 2.73 -18.05
N ARG A 101 -13.07 3.82 -17.35
CA ARG A 101 -12.41 4.92 -18.00
C ARG A 101 -11.11 4.32 -18.51
N SER A 102 -11.03 4.15 -19.83
CA SER A 102 -9.76 3.91 -20.49
C SER A 102 -8.83 5.03 -20.03
N SER A 103 -8.01 4.74 -19.03
CA SER A 103 -6.84 5.54 -18.78
C SER A 103 -6.01 5.38 -20.05
N SER A 104 -6.12 6.37 -20.97
CA SER A 104 -5.13 6.51 -21.99
C SER A 104 -3.80 6.45 -21.26
N SER A 105 -3.06 5.36 -21.45
CA SER A 105 -1.70 5.21 -20.98
C SER A 105 -0.91 6.35 -21.60
N LYS A 106 -0.83 7.49 -20.87
CA LYS A 106 0.17 8.50 -21.16
C LYS A 106 1.48 7.75 -21.00
N SER A 107 2.21 7.58 -22.09
CA SER A 107 3.57 7.08 -22.08
C SER A 107 4.29 7.79 -20.92
N SER A 108 4.68 7.02 -19.90
CA SER A 108 5.41 7.56 -18.76
C SER A 108 6.61 8.31 -19.31
N ALA A 109 6.82 9.53 -18.86
CA ALA A 109 8.00 10.30 -19.22
C ALA A 109 9.20 9.45 -18.80
N ARG A 110 10.15 9.24 -19.74
CA ARG A 110 11.31 8.34 -19.54
C ARG A 110 11.99 8.63 -18.21
N GLY A 111 12.01 7.65 -17.29
CA GLY A 111 12.63 7.73 -15.97
C GLY A 111 11.71 8.11 -14.80
N HIS A 112 10.42 8.38 -15.02
CA HIS A 112 9.44 8.61 -13.96
C HIS A 112 8.50 7.42 -13.87
N LEU A 113 8.45 6.77 -12.72
CA LEU A 113 7.56 5.66 -12.39
C LEU A 113 6.56 6.06 -11.30
N GLY A 114 5.64 5.15 -10.95
CA GLY A 114 4.65 5.39 -9.91
C GLY A 114 3.73 6.55 -10.28
N ALA A 115 3.00 6.44 -11.38
CA ALA A 115 2.16 7.51 -11.94
C ALA A 115 2.93 8.82 -12.25
N GLY A 116 4.24 8.72 -12.52
CA GLY A 116 5.10 9.86 -12.82
C GLY A 116 5.59 10.63 -11.59
N MET A 117 5.44 10.09 -10.39
CA MET A 117 5.80 10.76 -9.14
C MET A 117 7.21 10.44 -8.64
N VAL A 118 7.83 9.34 -9.11
CA VAL A 118 9.11 8.85 -8.59
C VAL A 118 10.17 8.80 -9.69
N ASP A 119 11.29 9.49 -9.47
CA ASP A 119 12.48 9.34 -10.27
C ASP A 119 13.25 8.08 -9.82
N VAL A 120 13.42 7.13 -10.72
CA VAL A 120 14.21 5.92 -10.43
C VAL A 120 15.56 5.96 -11.15
N PRO A 121 16.62 5.38 -10.54
CA PRO A 121 17.92 5.27 -11.18
C PRO A 121 17.80 4.55 -12.53
N ARG A 122 18.40 5.12 -13.57
CA ARG A 122 18.40 4.49 -14.89
C ARG A 122 19.32 3.27 -14.91
N VAL A 123 18.84 2.20 -15.51
CA VAL A 123 19.67 1.03 -15.78
C VAL A 123 20.33 1.23 -17.15
N PRO A 124 21.67 1.21 -17.25
CA PRO A 124 22.34 1.34 -18.54
C PRO A 124 22.04 0.14 -19.42
N ARG A 125 21.97 0.37 -20.74
CA ARG A 125 21.89 -0.73 -21.71
C ARG A 125 23.20 -1.50 -21.68
N VAL A 126 23.08 -2.80 -21.43
CA VAL A 126 24.21 -3.72 -21.39
C VAL A 126 24.27 -4.47 -22.73
N ASP A 127 25.47 -4.69 -23.27
CA ASP A 127 25.65 -5.53 -24.44
C ASP A 127 25.10 -6.94 -24.13
N PRO A 128 24.15 -7.48 -24.92
CA PRO A 128 23.59 -8.80 -24.70
C PRO A 128 24.64 -9.90 -24.57
N VAL A 129 25.73 -9.80 -25.30
CA VAL A 129 26.83 -10.79 -25.27
C VAL A 129 27.53 -10.83 -23.91
N SER A 130 27.59 -9.71 -23.20
CA SER A 130 28.19 -9.66 -21.85
C SER A 130 27.41 -10.42 -20.79
N ALA A 131 26.12 -10.72 -21.03
CA ALA A 131 25.29 -11.53 -20.15
C ALA A 131 25.52 -13.05 -20.31
N ILE A 132 26.32 -13.47 -21.30
CA ILE A 132 26.60 -14.89 -21.54
C ILE A 132 27.54 -15.43 -20.45
N MET A 133 27.13 -16.54 -19.83
CA MET A 133 27.96 -17.24 -18.84
C MET A 133 29.23 -17.77 -19.45
N ALA A 134 30.41 -17.43 -18.87
CA ALA A 134 31.71 -17.92 -19.34
C ALA A 134 31.85 -19.45 -19.12
N ASP A 135 31.35 -19.95 -18.00
CA ASP A 135 31.32 -21.39 -17.67
C ASP A 135 29.93 -21.77 -17.17
N PRO A 136 29.07 -22.30 -18.07
CA PRO A 136 27.68 -22.59 -17.72
C PRO A 136 27.58 -23.87 -16.88
N GLN A 137 27.52 -23.72 -15.57
CA GLN A 137 27.34 -24.82 -14.62
C GLN A 137 26.15 -24.57 -13.72
N VAL A 138 25.43 -25.65 -13.37
CA VAL A 138 24.41 -25.64 -12.33
C VAL A 138 25.07 -25.95 -11.00
N ALA A 139 24.88 -25.08 -10.01
CA ALA A 139 25.41 -25.32 -8.67
C ALA A 139 24.96 -26.68 -8.11
N GLU A 140 25.85 -27.43 -7.47
CA GLU A 140 25.54 -28.75 -6.92
C GLU A 140 24.35 -28.73 -5.94
N SER A 141 24.19 -27.64 -5.16
CA SER A 141 23.07 -27.44 -4.25
C SER A 141 21.71 -27.39 -4.98
N LYS A 142 21.69 -27.02 -6.25
CA LYS A 142 20.48 -26.93 -7.09
C LYS A 142 20.25 -28.16 -7.97
N ARG A 143 21.06 -29.23 -7.82
CA ARG A 143 20.93 -30.46 -8.63
C ARG A 143 20.03 -31.47 -7.94
N PHE A 144 18.82 -31.66 -8.49
CA PHE A 144 17.81 -32.61 -8.02
C PHE A 144 17.35 -33.50 -9.16
N CYS A 145 16.93 -34.72 -8.85
CA CYS A 145 16.34 -35.62 -9.81
C CYS A 145 14.93 -35.16 -10.24
N GLY A 146 14.70 -34.97 -11.53
CA GLY A 146 13.40 -34.51 -12.06
C GLY A 146 12.22 -35.47 -11.82
N LYS A 147 12.45 -36.73 -11.37
CA LYS A 147 11.40 -37.69 -11.09
C LYS A 147 11.10 -37.87 -9.61
N CYS A 148 12.12 -37.91 -8.77
CA CYS A 148 11.96 -38.20 -7.33
C CYS A 148 12.46 -37.08 -6.42
N GLU A 149 12.85 -35.95 -6.99
CA GLU A 149 13.27 -34.71 -6.33
C GLU A 149 14.43 -34.86 -5.32
N ARG A 150 15.08 -36.04 -5.28
CA ARG A 150 16.25 -36.26 -4.43
C ARG A 150 17.50 -35.59 -4.99
N PRO A 151 18.43 -35.13 -4.11
CA PRO A 151 19.72 -34.58 -4.55
C PRO A 151 20.51 -35.55 -5.42
N VAL A 152 21.05 -35.06 -6.54
CA VAL A 152 21.88 -35.83 -7.45
C VAL A 152 23.11 -35.04 -7.88
N GLY A 153 24.14 -35.72 -8.38
CA GLY A 153 25.34 -35.06 -8.93
C GLY A 153 26.14 -34.25 -7.91
N ARG A 154 26.11 -34.62 -6.61
CA ARG A 154 26.81 -33.95 -5.51
C ARG A 154 28.25 -34.43 -5.41
N SER A 155 29.17 -33.56 -4.97
CA SER A 155 30.54 -33.89 -4.61
C SER A 155 30.59 -34.91 -3.48
N ARG A 156 31.49 -35.88 -3.54
CA ARG A 156 31.75 -36.92 -2.50
C ARG A 156 33.24 -37.17 -2.37
N ASP A 157 33.71 -37.35 -1.16
CA ASP A 157 35.09 -37.79 -0.83
C ASP A 157 36.19 -37.02 -1.61
N GLY A 158 36.00 -35.69 -1.79
CA GLY A 158 36.92 -34.85 -2.52
C GLY A 158 36.80 -34.96 -4.05
N GLN A 159 35.89 -35.78 -4.58
CA GLN A 159 35.57 -35.87 -5.99
C GLN A 159 34.45 -34.86 -6.36
N PRO A 160 34.60 -34.03 -7.40
CA PRO A 160 33.59 -33.10 -7.82
C PRO A 160 32.31 -33.84 -8.30
N GLY A 161 31.14 -33.27 -8.00
CA GLY A 161 29.86 -33.81 -8.42
C GLY A 161 29.71 -33.83 -9.95
N ARG A 162 29.14 -34.88 -10.48
CA ARG A 162 28.94 -35.04 -11.93
C ARG A 162 27.72 -34.25 -12.38
N ALA A 163 27.86 -33.48 -13.46
CA ALA A 163 26.72 -32.77 -14.07
C ALA A 163 25.75 -33.73 -14.79
N GLU A 164 26.14 -34.98 -15.10
CA GLU A 164 25.33 -35.97 -15.77
C GLU A 164 25.45 -37.33 -15.10
N GLY A 165 24.40 -38.14 -15.13
CA GLY A 165 24.39 -39.45 -14.54
C GLY A 165 22.98 -40.04 -14.40
N PHE A 166 22.86 -41.04 -13.50
CA PHE A 166 21.60 -41.65 -13.16
C PHE A 166 21.31 -41.44 -11.68
N CYS A 167 20.07 -41.14 -11.35
CA CYS A 167 19.64 -41.00 -9.96
C CYS A 167 19.83 -42.30 -9.22
N PRO A 168 20.59 -42.35 -8.14
CA PRO A 168 20.86 -43.59 -7.40
C PRO A 168 19.60 -44.15 -6.75
N HIS A 169 18.53 -43.35 -6.59
CA HIS A 169 17.29 -43.77 -5.93
C HIS A 169 16.27 -44.36 -6.94
N CYS A 170 16.00 -43.68 -8.05
CA CYS A 170 14.94 -44.09 -8.98
C CYS A 170 15.46 -44.48 -10.37
N GLY A 171 16.77 -44.46 -10.62
CA GLY A 171 17.37 -44.85 -11.89
C GLY A 171 17.18 -43.87 -13.05
N THR A 172 16.47 -42.78 -12.84
CA THR A 172 16.22 -41.76 -13.87
C THR A 172 17.51 -41.05 -14.25
N ARG A 173 17.76 -40.92 -15.55
CA ARG A 173 18.91 -40.12 -16.06
C ARG A 173 18.73 -38.65 -15.70
N PHE A 174 19.80 -38.01 -15.26
CA PHE A 174 19.84 -36.56 -15.08
C PHE A 174 20.98 -35.96 -15.90
N SER A 175 20.79 -34.73 -16.38
CA SER A 175 21.83 -33.95 -17.07
C SER A 175 21.59 -32.49 -16.76
N PHE A 176 22.60 -31.85 -16.19
CA PHE A 176 22.64 -30.39 -15.93
C PHE A 176 23.59 -29.69 -16.88
N ALA A 177 24.11 -30.41 -17.91
CA ALA A 177 24.90 -29.79 -18.95
C ALA A 177 24.00 -29.01 -19.93
N PRO A 178 24.50 -27.89 -20.49
CA PRO A 178 23.79 -27.22 -21.58
C PRO A 178 23.51 -28.16 -22.77
N LYS A 179 22.29 -28.09 -23.31
CA LYS A 179 21.88 -28.89 -24.44
C LYS A 179 22.25 -28.31 -25.81
N LEU A 180 22.46 -26.98 -25.83
CA LEU A 180 22.86 -26.24 -27.03
C LEU A 180 24.24 -25.63 -26.81
N SER A 181 25.03 -25.62 -27.87
CA SER A 181 26.35 -25.02 -27.96
C SER A 181 26.31 -23.73 -28.79
N ARG A 182 27.31 -22.87 -28.60
CA ARG A 182 27.47 -21.69 -29.44
C ARG A 182 27.58 -22.08 -30.92
N GLY A 183 26.75 -21.44 -31.76
CA GLY A 183 26.70 -21.69 -33.22
C GLY A 183 25.63 -22.71 -33.64
N ASP A 184 24.98 -23.42 -32.69
CA ASP A 184 23.87 -24.30 -33.02
C ASP A 184 22.74 -23.51 -33.64
N LEU A 185 22.10 -24.06 -34.69
CA LEU A 185 21.00 -23.41 -35.39
C LEU A 185 19.68 -24.09 -35.04
N VAL A 186 18.97 -23.53 -34.08
CA VAL A 186 17.68 -24.06 -33.58
C VAL A 186 16.54 -23.68 -34.53
N GLY A 187 15.73 -24.68 -34.90
CA GLY A 187 14.63 -24.50 -35.86
C GLY A 187 15.05 -23.95 -37.22
N GLY A 188 16.33 -24.10 -37.61
CA GLY A 188 16.86 -23.56 -38.88
C GLY A 188 16.96 -22.03 -38.94
N GLN A 189 16.67 -21.33 -37.85
CA GLN A 189 16.52 -19.87 -37.81
C GLN A 189 17.32 -19.21 -36.70
N TYR A 190 17.36 -19.79 -35.50
CA TYR A 190 17.90 -19.16 -34.31
C TYR A 190 19.31 -19.64 -34.02
N GLU A 191 20.31 -18.80 -34.21
CA GLU A 191 21.71 -19.13 -33.93
C GLU A 191 22.06 -18.82 -32.47
N VAL A 192 22.47 -19.86 -31.75
CA VAL A 192 22.83 -19.77 -30.33
C VAL A 192 24.13 -19.00 -30.13
N ALA A 193 24.11 -17.93 -29.32
CA ALA A 193 25.29 -17.16 -28.91
C ALA A 193 25.90 -17.72 -27.60
N GLY A 194 25.10 -18.26 -26.68
CA GLY A 194 25.57 -18.86 -25.43
C GLY A 194 24.47 -18.96 -24.36
N CYS A 195 24.85 -19.50 -23.20
CA CYS A 195 23.93 -19.65 -22.05
C CYS A 195 23.84 -18.33 -21.27
N LEU A 196 22.61 -17.94 -20.91
CA LEU A 196 22.34 -16.81 -20.02
C LEU A 196 22.14 -17.25 -18.57
N ALA A 197 21.39 -18.32 -18.37
CA ALA A 197 21.00 -18.80 -17.03
C ALA A 197 20.50 -20.25 -17.08
N HIS A 198 20.35 -20.87 -15.91
CA HIS A 198 19.62 -22.10 -15.72
C HIS A 198 18.43 -21.85 -14.78
N GLY A 199 17.21 -22.10 -15.24
CA GLY A 199 15.97 -21.97 -14.47
C GLY A 199 15.37 -23.33 -14.11
N GLY A 200 14.19 -23.31 -13.46
CA GLY A 200 13.45 -24.53 -13.08
C GLY A 200 13.07 -25.42 -14.26
N LEU A 201 12.81 -24.84 -15.43
CA LEU A 201 12.45 -25.53 -16.67
C LEU A 201 13.66 -25.86 -17.56
N GLY A 202 14.89 -25.55 -17.16
CA GLY A 202 16.10 -25.84 -17.91
C GLY A 202 16.96 -24.63 -18.26
N TRP A 203 17.83 -24.80 -19.25
CA TRP A 203 18.76 -23.76 -19.68
C TRP A 203 18.07 -22.68 -20.53
N ILE A 204 18.53 -21.46 -20.33
CA ILE A 204 18.10 -20.25 -21.04
C ILE A 204 19.29 -19.77 -21.87
N TYR A 205 19.07 -19.60 -23.18
CA TYR A 205 20.13 -19.25 -24.14
C TYR A 205 19.86 -17.91 -24.80
N LEU A 206 20.90 -17.14 -25.00
CA LEU A 206 20.90 -16.01 -25.92
C LEU A 206 21.11 -16.54 -27.35
N ALA A 207 20.30 -16.07 -28.30
CA ALA A 207 20.41 -16.41 -29.69
C ALA A 207 20.13 -15.19 -30.59
N THR A 208 20.46 -15.31 -31.89
CA THR A 208 20.10 -14.31 -32.90
C THR A 208 19.12 -14.91 -33.89
N ASP A 209 18.06 -14.19 -34.22
CA ASP A 209 17.14 -14.54 -35.29
C ASP A 209 17.71 -14.10 -36.64
N ARG A 210 18.21 -15.07 -37.43
CA ARG A 210 18.81 -14.83 -38.75
C ARG A 210 17.83 -14.32 -39.79
N ASN A 211 16.55 -14.63 -39.63
CA ASN A 211 15.50 -14.25 -40.57
C ASN A 211 15.02 -12.81 -40.34
N VAL A 212 15.26 -12.25 -39.14
CA VAL A 212 14.81 -10.90 -38.78
C VAL A 212 16.03 -10.05 -38.38
N GLY A 213 16.94 -9.83 -39.35
CA GLY A 213 18.06 -8.88 -39.20
C GLY A 213 19.01 -9.16 -38.03
N ASN A 214 19.23 -10.41 -37.65
CA ASN A 214 20.00 -10.84 -36.48
C ASN A 214 19.50 -10.24 -35.16
N ARG A 215 18.20 -10.11 -35.01
CA ARG A 215 17.59 -9.63 -33.76
C ARG A 215 17.93 -10.59 -32.63
N TRP A 216 18.31 -10.03 -31.45
CA TRP A 216 18.51 -10.80 -30.24
C TRP A 216 17.21 -11.40 -29.72
N VAL A 217 17.24 -12.68 -29.41
CA VAL A 217 16.14 -13.45 -28.83
C VAL A 217 16.65 -14.34 -27.71
N VAL A 218 15.74 -14.79 -26.84
CA VAL A 218 16.01 -15.77 -25.80
C VAL A 218 15.32 -17.08 -26.14
N LEU A 219 16.07 -18.18 -26.03
CA LEU A 219 15.52 -19.54 -26.13
C LEU A 219 15.45 -20.15 -24.74
N LYS A 220 14.24 -20.47 -24.27
CA LYS A 220 14.02 -21.14 -23.00
C LYS A 220 13.61 -22.59 -23.27
N GLY A 221 14.41 -23.55 -22.79
CA GLY A 221 14.13 -24.96 -22.94
C GLY A 221 12.90 -25.39 -22.16
N LEU A 222 12.06 -26.23 -22.78
CA LEU A 222 10.98 -26.92 -22.07
C LEU A 222 11.56 -28.20 -21.45
N LEU A 223 11.00 -28.61 -20.29
CA LEU A 223 11.44 -29.84 -19.61
C LEU A 223 11.29 -31.06 -20.52
N ASN A 224 12.39 -31.82 -20.63
CA ASN A 224 12.38 -33.10 -21.34
C ASN A 224 11.54 -34.12 -20.57
N SER A 225 10.33 -34.42 -21.02
CA SER A 225 9.58 -35.59 -20.54
C SER A 225 10.01 -36.90 -21.27
N GLY A 226 10.78 -36.78 -22.36
CA GLY A 226 11.13 -37.95 -23.19
C GLY A 226 9.94 -38.53 -23.98
N ASP A 227 8.76 -37.96 -23.79
CA ASP A 227 7.51 -38.34 -24.40
C ASP A 227 7.07 -37.25 -25.38
N VAL A 228 7.01 -37.58 -26.66
CA VAL A 228 6.68 -36.66 -27.76
C VAL A 228 5.23 -36.17 -27.62
N ASP A 229 4.32 -37.03 -27.14
CA ASP A 229 2.91 -36.68 -26.97
C ASP A 229 2.72 -35.74 -25.78
N ALA A 230 3.44 -35.94 -24.67
CA ALA A 230 3.43 -35.06 -23.54
C ALA A 230 4.03 -33.66 -23.87
N MET A 231 5.04 -33.64 -24.77
CA MET A 231 5.63 -32.38 -25.24
C MET A 231 4.67 -31.62 -26.17
N ALA A 232 4.02 -32.30 -27.10
CA ALA A 232 3.01 -31.70 -27.96
C ALA A 232 1.82 -31.16 -27.17
N ALA A 233 1.38 -31.87 -26.12
CA ALA A 233 0.36 -31.41 -25.20
C ALA A 233 0.81 -30.15 -24.42
N ALA A 234 2.03 -30.14 -23.85
CA ALA A 234 2.57 -29.00 -23.13
C ALA A 234 2.76 -27.74 -24.01
N VAL A 235 3.10 -27.95 -25.30
CA VAL A 235 3.17 -26.83 -26.27
C VAL A 235 1.78 -26.33 -26.65
N ALA A 236 0.82 -27.23 -26.83
CA ALA A 236 -0.57 -26.89 -27.15
C ALA A 236 -1.24 -26.14 -25.97
N GLU A 237 -1.03 -26.63 -24.76
CA GLU A 237 -1.53 -26.04 -23.52
C GLU A 237 -1.00 -24.61 -23.30
N ARG A 238 0.22 -24.30 -23.75
CA ARG A 238 0.84 -22.97 -23.59
C ARG A 238 0.70 -22.05 -24.81
N ARG A 239 -0.03 -22.47 -25.85
CA ARG A 239 -0.28 -21.60 -27.02
C ARG A 239 -1.00 -20.32 -26.67
N PHE A 240 -1.86 -20.31 -25.64
CA PHE A 240 -2.50 -19.07 -25.16
C PHE A 240 -1.49 -18.00 -24.73
N LEU A 241 -0.28 -18.41 -24.29
CA LEU A 241 0.77 -17.44 -23.92
C LEU A 241 1.26 -16.61 -25.12
N ALA A 242 1.09 -17.11 -26.34
CA ALA A 242 1.43 -16.34 -27.54
C ALA A 242 0.40 -15.23 -27.86
N GLU A 243 -0.79 -15.29 -27.26
CA GLU A 243 -1.84 -14.28 -27.39
C GLU A 243 -1.69 -13.16 -26.36
N VAL A 244 -0.84 -13.36 -25.32
CA VAL A 244 -0.55 -12.34 -24.31
C VAL A 244 0.27 -11.20 -24.94
N GLU A 245 -0.33 -10.03 -25.06
CA GLU A 245 0.33 -8.86 -25.62
C GLU A 245 0.15 -7.64 -24.69
N HIS A 246 1.21 -7.35 -23.91
CA HIS A 246 1.25 -6.20 -23.02
C HIS A 246 2.66 -5.62 -22.99
N PRO A 247 2.85 -4.27 -22.96
CA PRO A 247 4.17 -3.64 -23.00
C PRO A 247 5.08 -4.07 -21.84
N SER A 248 4.52 -4.30 -20.66
CA SER A 248 5.26 -4.73 -19.46
C SER A 248 5.34 -6.25 -19.28
N ILE A 249 5.03 -7.05 -20.32
CA ILE A 249 5.20 -8.51 -20.33
C ILE A 249 6.14 -8.88 -21.46
N VAL A 250 7.03 -9.85 -21.22
CA VAL A 250 7.93 -10.37 -22.26
C VAL A 250 7.11 -11.00 -23.39
N LYS A 251 7.43 -10.62 -24.64
CA LYS A 251 6.73 -11.11 -25.82
C LYS A 251 7.28 -12.49 -26.23
N ILE A 252 6.40 -13.47 -26.33
CA ILE A 252 6.70 -14.75 -26.96
C ILE A 252 6.61 -14.57 -28.49
N LEU A 253 7.66 -14.98 -29.17
CA LEU A 253 7.80 -14.81 -30.62
C LEU A 253 7.50 -16.08 -31.38
N ASN A 254 7.89 -17.24 -30.82
CA ASN A 254 7.74 -18.53 -31.51
C ASN A 254 7.87 -19.71 -30.52
N PHE A 255 7.47 -20.90 -31.00
CA PHE A 255 7.76 -22.19 -30.37
C PHE A 255 8.47 -23.04 -31.40
N VAL A 256 9.63 -23.59 -31.07
CA VAL A 256 10.43 -24.38 -32.00
C VAL A 256 10.94 -25.67 -31.36
N GLU A 257 11.10 -26.71 -32.18
CA GLU A 257 11.73 -27.95 -31.79
C GLU A 257 13.13 -28.02 -32.37
N HIS A 258 14.05 -28.62 -31.63
CA HIS A 258 15.41 -28.90 -32.08
C HIS A 258 15.80 -30.32 -31.67
N LEU A 259 16.36 -31.06 -32.61
CA LEU A 259 16.91 -32.40 -32.37
C LEU A 259 18.27 -32.23 -31.67
N GLY A 260 18.37 -32.73 -30.46
CA GLY A 260 19.66 -32.79 -29.76
C GLY A 260 20.66 -33.74 -30.43
N SER A 261 21.91 -33.67 -30.05
CA SER A 261 22.96 -34.56 -30.49
C SER A 261 22.70 -36.05 -30.13
N ASP A 262 21.83 -36.29 -29.17
CA ASP A 262 21.32 -37.57 -28.70
C ASP A 262 20.10 -38.07 -29.50
N GLY A 263 19.67 -37.32 -30.52
CA GLY A 263 18.50 -37.62 -31.34
C GLY A 263 17.15 -37.39 -30.68
N VAL A 264 17.14 -36.78 -29.49
CA VAL A 264 15.92 -36.43 -28.75
C VAL A 264 15.49 -35.00 -29.13
N ALA A 265 14.20 -34.86 -29.52
CA ALA A 265 13.64 -33.56 -29.80
C ALA A 265 13.41 -32.80 -28.48
N VAL A 266 13.87 -31.55 -28.43
CA VAL A 266 13.68 -30.62 -27.31
C VAL A 266 12.93 -29.41 -27.82
N GLY A 267 11.82 -29.05 -27.13
CA GLY A 267 11.07 -27.85 -27.44
C GLY A 267 11.69 -26.60 -26.78
N TYR A 268 11.64 -25.50 -27.50
CA TYR A 268 12.12 -24.18 -27.01
C TYR A 268 11.06 -23.11 -27.22
N ILE A 269 10.81 -22.30 -26.18
CA ILE A 269 10.06 -21.06 -26.28
C ILE A 269 11.06 -19.98 -26.76
N VAL A 270 10.71 -19.31 -27.85
CA VAL A 270 11.47 -18.17 -28.38
C VAL A 270 10.78 -16.88 -27.90
N MET A 271 11.49 -16.04 -27.20
CA MET A 271 10.97 -14.78 -26.66
C MET A 271 11.89 -13.60 -26.95
N GLU A 272 11.37 -12.39 -26.83
CA GLU A 272 12.20 -11.21 -26.98
C GLU A 272 13.32 -11.18 -25.91
N TYR A 273 14.50 -10.68 -26.30
CA TYR A 273 15.55 -10.38 -25.34
C TYR A 273 15.23 -9.09 -24.62
N VAL A 274 15.11 -9.15 -23.29
CA VAL A 274 14.92 -8.00 -22.40
C VAL A 274 16.26 -7.64 -21.76
N GLY A 275 16.90 -6.59 -22.28
CA GLY A 275 18.15 -6.07 -21.69
C GLY A 275 17.85 -5.18 -20.50
N GLY A 276 18.47 -5.46 -19.36
CA GLY A 276 18.22 -4.68 -18.15
C GLY A 276 18.78 -5.38 -16.90
N THR A 277 18.33 -4.95 -15.72
CA THR A 277 18.72 -5.54 -14.44
C THR A 277 17.47 -5.99 -13.69
N SER A 278 17.47 -7.19 -13.11
CA SER A 278 16.35 -7.69 -12.32
C SER A 278 16.21 -6.89 -11.01
N LEU A 279 14.98 -6.78 -10.49
CA LEU A 279 14.76 -6.14 -9.20
C LEU A 279 15.52 -6.85 -8.07
N LYS A 280 15.74 -8.16 -8.19
CA LYS A 280 16.59 -8.91 -7.26
C LYS A 280 18.04 -8.40 -7.29
N GLN A 281 18.60 -8.19 -8.48
CA GLN A 281 19.97 -7.66 -8.59
C GLN A 281 20.05 -6.23 -8.05
N ILE A 282 19.08 -5.38 -8.38
CA ILE A 282 18.99 -4.01 -7.84
C ILE A 282 18.92 -4.02 -6.30
N LEU A 283 18.11 -4.92 -5.73
CA LEU A 283 18.00 -5.09 -4.28
C LEU A 283 19.31 -5.61 -3.67
N ARG A 284 20.00 -6.55 -4.33
CA ARG A 284 21.31 -7.06 -3.92
C ARG A 284 22.35 -5.95 -3.89
N ASP A 285 22.47 -5.21 -5.01
CA ASP A 285 23.44 -4.12 -5.13
C ASP A 285 23.22 -3.03 -4.06
N ARG A 286 21.94 -2.85 -3.64
CA ARG A 286 21.61 -1.94 -2.56
C ARG A 286 21.95 -2.50 -1.18
N ARG A 287 21.83 -3.82 -0.99
CA ARG A 287 22.12 -4.49 0.29
C ARG A 287 23.61 -4.65 0.57
N GLU A 288 24.42 -4.83 -0.47
CA GLU A 288 25.88 -5.06 -0.33
C GLU A 288 26.62 -3.97 0.46
N PRO A 289 26.42 -2.63 0.19
CA PRO A 289 27.17 -1.61 0.94
C PRO A 289 26.73 -1.48 2.39
N ASP A 290 25.41 -1.40 2.64
CA ASP A 290 24.83 -0.93 3.90
C ASP A 290 23.78 -1.86 4.52
N GLY A 291 23.54 -3.03 3.93
CA GLY A 291 22.48 -3.95 4.37
C GLY A 291 21.05 -3.42 4.17
N GLY A 292 20.89 -2.33 3.40
CA GLY A 292 19.66 -1.58 3.22
C GLY A 292 18.66 -2.27 2.29
N SER A 293 17.39 -1.87 2.40
CA SER A 293 16.33 -2.20 1.45
C SER A 293 16.16 -1.07 0.41
N LEU A 294 15.28 -1.25 -0.57
CA LEU A 294 14.95 -0.16 -1.49
C LEU A 294 14.22 0.95 -0.73
N PRO A 295 14.40 2.22 -1.14
CA PRO A 295 13.54 3.30 -0.66
C PRO A 295 12.06 2.95 -0.87
N PRO A 296 11.18 3.20 0.11
CA PRO A 296 9.78 2.77 0.02
C PRO A 296 9.08 3.35 -1.20
N ALA A 297 9.31 4.62 -1.53
CA ALA A 297 8.75 5.24 -2.73
C ALA A 297 9.17 4.53 -4.03
N GLN A 298 10.44 4.12 -4.14
CA GLN A 298 10.95 3.38 -5.31
C GLN A 298 10.33 1.99 -5.41
N ALA A 299 10.28 1.24 -4.31
CA ALA A 299 9.67 -0.09 -4.28
C ALA A 299 8.18 -0.05 -4.65
N ILE A 300 7.43 0.91 -4.08
CA ILE A 300 6.02 1.13 -4.41
C ILE A 300 5.86 1.47 -5.89
N ALA A 301 6.72 2.35 -6.43
CA ALA A 301 6.67 2.71 -7.85
C ALA A 301 6.88 1.50 -8.76
N TYR A 302 7.81 0.60 -8.42
CA TYR A 302 8.03 -0.62 -9.17
C TYR A 302 6.81 -1.55 -9.17
N ILE A 303 6.16 -1.70 -8.02
CA ILE A 303 4.93 -2.51 -7.94
C ILE A 303 3.82 -1.88 -8.76
N LEU A 304 3.58 -0.57 -8.63
CA LEU A 304 2.53 0.14 -9.39
C LEU A 304 2.67 -0.02 -10.91
N GLU A 305 3.90 -0.06 -11.44
CA GLU A 305 4.13 -0.30 -12.88
C GLU A 305 3.81 -1.72 -13.32
N MET A 306 3.82 -2.69 -12.38
CA MET A 306 3.54 -4.10 -12.70
C MET A 306 2.07 -4.47 -12.54
N LEU A 307 1.31 -3.77 -11.68
CA LEU A 307 -0.09 -4.07 -11.44
C LEU A 307 -0.97 -4.08 -12.71
N PRO A 308 -0.80 -3.16 -13.68
CA PRO A 308 -1.56 -3.21 -14.95
C PRO A 308 -1.29 -4.48 -15.76
N ALA A 309 -0.05 -5.00 -15.73
CA ALA A 309 0.29 -6.24 -16.44
C ALA A 309 -0.37 -7.47 -15.79
N LEU A 310 -0.37 -7.54 -14.46
CA LEU A 310 -1.07 -8.60 -13.71
C LEU A 310 -2.60 -8.50 -13.90
N GLY A 311 -3.17 -7.29 -13.78
CA GLY A 311 -4.59 -7.05 -14.06
C GLY A 311 -5.01 -7.41 -15.47
N TYR A 312 -4.14 -7.19 -16.47
CA TYR A 312 -4.36 -7.63 -17.84
C TYR A 312 -4.43 -9.16 -17.95
N LEU A 313 -3.50 -9.90 -17.30
CA LEU A 313 -3.57 -11.36 -17.26
C LEU A 313 -4.88 -11.83 -16.61
N HIS A 314 -5.29 -11.22 -15.49
CA HIS A 314 -6.55 -11.54 -14.83
C HIS A 314 -7.77 -11.32 -15.75
N SER A 315 -7.75 -10.29 -16.59
CA SER A 315 -8.83 -10.03 -17.55
C SER A 315 -8.95 -11.12 -18.63
N LEU A 316 -7.86 -11.87 -18.85
CA LEU A 316 -7.82 -13.05 -19.72
C LEU A 316 -8.12 -14.36 -18.98
N GLY A 317 -8.46 -14.32 -17.68
CA GLY A 317 -8.66 -15.50 -16.84
C GLY A 317 -7.35 -16.21 -16.47
N LEU A 318 -6.21 -15.52 -16.56
CA LEU A 318 -4.87 -16.07 -16.30
C LEU A 318 -4.30 -15.54 -14.99
N ALA A 319 -3.60 -16.39 -14.22
CA ALA A 319 -2.79 -16.01 -13.07
C ALA A 319 -1.30 -16.17 -13.36
N TYR A 320 -0.48 -15.23 -12.90
CA TYR A 320 0.98 -15.25 -13.11
C TYR A 320 1.70 -16.24 -12.19
N CYS A 321 1.24 -16.41 -10.95
CA CYS A 321 1.66 -17.34 -9.89
C CYS A 321 3.08 -17.21 -9.33
N ASP A 322 4.02 -16.56 -10.00
CA ASP A 322 5.42 -16.46 -9.57
C ASP A 322 5.95 -15.01 -9.61
N PHE A 323 5.12 -14.05 -9.13
CA PHE A 323 5.52 -12.65 -9.04
C PHE A 323 6.53 -12.42 -7.92
N LYS A 324 7.77 -12.12 -8.29
CA LYS A 324 8.90 -11.91 -7.37
C LYS A 324 9.96 -11.02 -8.00
N PRO A 325 10.92 -10.48 -7.21
CA PRO A 325 11.96 -9.59 -7.74
C PRO A 325 12.86 -10.20 -8.83
N ASP A 326 12.99 -11.53 -8.87
CA ASP A 326 13.74 -12.26 -9.90
C ASP A 326 13.11 -12.12 -11.29
N ASN A 327 11.78 -12.10 -11.35
CA ASN A 327 10.99 -12.19 -12.57
C ASN A 327 10.58 -10.82 -13.13
N VAL A 328 11.03 -9.73 -12.50
CA VAL A 328 10.81 -8.36 -12.98
C VAL A 328 12.15 -7.74 -13.37
N MET A 329 12.25 -7.27 -14.60
CA MET A 329 13.44 -6.56 -15.11
C MET A 329 13.15 -5.08 -15.32
N GLN A 330 14.03 -4.23 -14.79
CA GLN A 330 14.10 -2.82 -15.14
C GLN A 330 15.01 -2.65 -16.36
N THR A 331 14.46 -2.06 -17.41
CA THR A 331 15.18 -1.59 -18.58
C THR A 331 15.46 -0.08 -18.47
N ASP A 332 16.05 0.54 -19.48
CA ASP A 332 16.22 1.99 -19.53
C ASP A 332 14.87 2.76 -19.72
N GLU A 333 13.81 2.09 -20.18
CA GLU A 333 12.53 2.70 -20.52
C GLU A 333 11.36 2.25 -19.65
N GLN A 334 11.36 1.00 -19.15
CA GLN A 334 10.21 0.41 -18.48
C GLN A 334 10.59 -0.82 -17.63
N LEU A 335 9.61 -1.32 -16.88
CA LEU A 335 9.68 -2.61 -16.21
C LEU A 335 9.01 -3.69 -17.06
N LYS A 336 9.54 -4.92 -17.03
CA LYS A 336 8.97 -6.08 -17.71
C LYS A 336 8.97 -7.33 -16.86
N LEU A 337 7.86 -8.07 -16.89
CA LEU A 337 7.78 -9.47 -16.45
C LEU A 337 8.49 -10.34 -17.50
N ILE A 338 9.45 -11.17 -17.06
CA ILE A 338 10.34 -11.90 -17.97
C ILE A 338 10.11 -13.41 -18.00
N ASP A 339 9.39 -13.98 -17.05
CA ASP A 339 9.15 -15.43 -16.97
C ASP A 339 7.66 -15.76 -16.91
N LEU A 340 7.12 -16.32 -17.99
CA LEU A 340 5.74 -16.76 -18.09
C LEU A 340 5.58 -18.28 -17.80
N GLY A 341 6.63 -18.92 -17.27
CA GLY A 341 6.62 -20.37 -17.07
C GLY A 341 5.66 -20.87 -16.01
N ALA A 342 5.18 -20.00 -15.11
CA ALA A 342 4.23 -20.31 -14.06
C ALA A 342 2.82 -19.80 -14.37
N VAL A 343 2.61 -19.12 -15.50
CA VAL A 343 1.27 -18.63 -15.87
C VAL A 343 0.33 -19.80 -16.15
N ILE A 344 -0.84 -19.74 -15.55
CA ILE A 344 -1.85 -20.80 -15.62
C ILE A 344 -3.25 -20.17 -15.73
N SER A 345 -4.21 -20.89 -16.35
CA SER A 345 -5.62 -20.50 -16.30
C SER A 345 -6.17 -20.64 -14.89
N MET A 346 -6.95 -19.66 -14.43
CA MET A 346 -7.61 -19.73 -13.11
C MET A 346 -8.68 -20.84 -13.05
N ASP A 347 -9.17 -21.31 -14.21
CA ASP A 347 -10.13 -22.40 -14.31
C ASP A 347 -9.45 -23.80 -14.43
N ASP A 348 -8.12 -23.85 -14.42
CA ASP A 348 -7.38 -25.12 -14.55
C ASP A 348 -7.19 -25.77 -13.17
N GLU A 349 -8.01 -26.76 -12.89
CA GLU A 349 -7.95 -27.57 -11.66
C GLU A 349 -6.98 -28.76 -11.77
N SER A 350 -6.39 -29.01 -12.93
CA SER A 350 -5.63 -30.21 -13.22
C SER A 350 -4.13 -30.05 -13.29
N SER A 351 -3.65 -28.87 -13.65
CA SER A 351 -2.23 -28.61 -13.83
C SER A 351 -1.51 -28.31 -12.51
N ALA A 352 -0.23 -28.67 -12.46
CA ALA A 352 0.62 -28.35 -11.32
C ALA A 352 0.85 -26.84 -11.23
N ILE A 353 0.63 -26.27 -10.03
CA ILE A 353 0.87 -24.86 -9.76
C ILE A 353 2.36 -24.67 -9.46
N TYR A 354 3.04 -23.94 -10.32
CA TYR A 354 4.45 -23.58 -10.13
C TYR A 354 4.56 -22.19 -9.48
N GLY A 355 5.48 -22.06 -8.53
CA GLY A 355 5.75 -20.79 -7.89
C GLY A 355 6.86 -20.92 -6.85
N THR A 356 7.24 -19.81 -6.25
CA THR A 356 8.33 -19.77 -5.28
C THR A 356 7.78 -19.81 -3.86
N VAL A 357 8.19 -20.82 -3.11
CA VAL A 357 7.86 -20.94 -1.68
C VAL A 357 8.24 -19.65 -0.95
N GLY A 358 7.33 -19.17 -0.08
CA GLY A 358 7.51 -17.92 0.67
C GLY A 358 6.84 -16.70 0.05
N TYR A 359 6.62 -16.68 -1.26
CA TYR A 359 5.82 -15.64 -1.93
C TYR A 359 4.36 -16.04 -2.12
N GLN A 360 4.11 -17.33 -2.33
CA GLN A 360 2.78 -17.85 -2.59
C GLN A 360 1.83 -17.71 -1.39
N ALA A 361 0.56 -17.51 -1.69
CA ALA A 361 -0.50 -17.50 -0.70
C ALA A 361 -0.65 -18.89 -0.07
N PRO A 362 -0.93 -18.97 1.25
CA PRO A 362 -0.96 -20.25 1.97
C PRO A 362 -2.07 -21.19 1.48
N GLU A 363 -3.18 -20.64 0.98
CA GLU A 363 -4.34 -21.41 0.49
C GLU A 363 -4.20 -21.90 -0.95
N ILE A 364 -3.23 -21.43 -1.73
CA ILE A 364 -3.13 -21.70 -3.19
C ILE A 364 -3.15 -23.20 -3.53
N ALA A 365 -2.62 -24.03 -2.64
CA ALA A 365 -2.62 -25.48 -2.81
C ALA A 365 -4.03 -26.10 -2.76
N HIS A 366 -5.01 -25.40 -2.19
CA HIS A 366 -6.38 -25.88 -1.99
C HIS A 366 -7.38 -25.14 -2.87
N THR A 367 -7.19 -23.85 -3.09
CA THR A 367 -8.12 -23.02 -3.88
C THR A 367 -7.74 -22.92 -5.35
N GLY A 368 -6.52 -23.34 -5.71
CA GLY A 368 -5.97 -22.98 -7.00
C GLY A 368 -5.53 -21.50 -7.07
N PRO A 369 -5.04 -21.05 -8.24
CA PRO A 369 -4.66 -19.66 -8.46
C PRO A 369 -5.90 -18.77 -8.61
N THR A 370 -5.91 -17.65 -7.92
CA THR A 370 -6.99 -16.65 -7.96
C THR A 370 -6.40 -15.24 -7.94
N VAL A 371 -7.21 -14.22 -8.19
CA VAL A 371 -6.81 -12.82 -8.00
C VAL A 371 -6.30 -12.58 -6.58
N ALA A 372 -6.97 -13.15 -5.57
CA ALA A 372 -6.58 -12.98 -4.16
C ALA A 372 -5.22 -13.63 -3.84
N THR A 373 -4.89 -14.79 -4.46
CA THR A 373 -3.56 -15.41 -4.29
C THR A 373 -2.46 -14.56 -4.93
N GLU A 374 -2.74 -13.88 -6.03
CA GLU A 374 -1.78 -12.95 -6.67
C GLU A 374 -1.60 -11.65 -5.87
N VAL A 375 -2.67 -11.08 -5.31
CA VAL A 375 -2.60 -9.93 -4.40
C VAL A 375 -1.67 -10.24 -3.23
N TYR A 376 -1.79 -11.43 -2.64
CA TYR A 376 -0.90 -11.88 -1.58
C TYR A 376 0.57 -11.89 -2.03
N THR A 377 0.85 -12.46 -3.18
CA THR A 377 2.21 -12.55 -3.75
C THR A 377 2.80 -11.15 -4.03
N VAL A 378 1.98 -10.22 -4.52
CA VAL A 378 2.37 -8.81 -4.72
C VAL A 378 2.70 -8.15 -3.38
N GLY A 379 1.87 -8.33 -2.36
CA GLY A 379 2.10 -7.81 -1.01
C GLY A 379 3.42 -8.32 -0.42
N ARG A 380 3.69 -9.64 -0.54
CA ARG A 380 4.97 -10.23 -0.12
C ARG A 380 6.16 -9.68 -0.90
N THR A 381 6.02 -9.49 -2.20
CA THR A 381 7.08 -8.91 -3.03
C THR A 381 7.39 -7.47 -2.61
N LEU A 382 6.37 -6.64 -2.37
CA LEU A 382 6.55 -5.29 -1.86
C LEU A 382 7.26 -5.29 -0.50
N ALA A 383 6.87 -6.17 0.42
CA ALA A 383 7.51 -6.29 1.72
C ALA A 383 9.01 -6.67 1.59
N VAL A 384 9.33 -7.63 0.74
CA VAL A 384 10.74 -8.05 0.50
C VAL A 384 11.59 -6.93 -0.13
N LEU A 385 10.99 -6.09 -0.97
CA LEU A 385 11.70 -4.95 -1.58
C LEU A 385 11.97 -3.84 -0.57
N THR A 386 11.07 -3.63 0.41
CA THR A 386 11.12 -2.50 1.35
C THR A 386 11.75 -2.82 2.68
N MET A 387 11.79 -4.10 3.10
CA MET A 387 12.29 -4.51 4.40
C MET A 387 12.86 -5.94 4.38
N ARG A 388 13.45 -6.36 5.50
CA ARG A 388 13.84 -7.75 5.72
C ARG A 388 12.68 -8.51 6.36
N VAL A 389 12.06 -9.40 5.60
CA VAL A 389 10.98 -10.27 6.10
C VAL A 389 11.58 -11.54 6.68
N PRO A 390 11.31 -11.88 7.96
CA PRO A 390 11.83 -13.10 8.58
C PRO A 390 11.38 -14.36 7.83
N GLN A 391 12.27 -15.35 7.72
CA GLN A 391 11.93 -16.65 7.15
C GLN A 391 12.16 -17.77 8.18
N ARG A 392 11.28 -18.78 8.16
CA ARG A 392 11.44 -20.04 8.88
C ARG A 392 11.16 -21.18 7.91
N ASP A 393 12.08 -22.12 7.82
CA ASP A 393 11.96 -23.32 6.95
C ASP A 393 11.62 -23.01 5.49
N GLY A 394 12.17 -21.92 4.96
CA GLY A 394 11.93 -21.48 3.58
C GLY A 394 10.59 -20.75 3.36
N HIS A 395 9.77 -20.59 4.39
CA HIS A 395 8.53 -19.81 4.33
C HIS A 395 8.73 -18.42 4.96
N PHE A 396 8.16 -17.39 4.37
CA PHE A 396 8.07 -16.11 5.05
C PHE A 396 7.17 -16.24 6.28
N GLY A 397 7.66 -15.76 7.41
CA GLY A 397 6.89 -15.59 8.62
C GLY A 397 5.86 -14.47 8.49
N GLU A 398 5.24 -14.14 9.61
CA GLU A 398 4.39 -12.96 9.71
C GLU A 398 5.18 -11.70 9.34
N LEU A 399 4.48 -10.68 8.84
CA LEU A 399 5.08 -9.38 8.62
C LEU A 399 5.59 -8.82 9.95
N PRO A 400 6.77 -8.18 9.98
CA PRO A 400 7.22 -7.50 11.18
C PRO A 400 6.24 -6.39 11.56
N GLY A 401 6.05 -6.17 12.84
CA GLY A 401 5.22 -5.06 13.33
C GLY A 401 5.97 -3.74 13.37
N PRO A 402 5.24 -2.62 13.57
CA PRO A 402 5.84 -1.29 13.73
C PRO A 402 6.84 -1.20 14.90
N ASP A 403 6.70 -2.05 15.90
CA ASP A 403 7.62 -2.10 17.05
C ASP A 403 9.01 -2.63 16.68
N THR A 404 9.11 -3.40 15.61
CA THR A 404 10.37 -4.07 15.19
C THR A 404 10.89 -3.53 13.86
N GLU A 405 10.04 -2.93 13.04
CA GLU A 405 10.40 -2.37 11.73
C GLU A 405 10.09 -0.86 11.70
N PRO A 406 11.11 0.00 11.81
CA PRO A 406 10.93 1.45 11.86
C PRO A 406 10.23 2.04 10.64
N LEU A 407 10.37 1.41 9.46
CA LEU A 407 9.67 1.82 8.24
C LEU A 407 8.16 1.78 8.44
N LEU A 408 7.66 0.73 9.06
CA LEU A 408 6.22 0.53 9.30
C LEU A 408 5.69 1.41 10.43
N ALA A 409 6.55 1.77 11.39
CA ALA A 409 6.21 2.77 12.41
C ALA A 409 6.07 4.17 11.81
N THR A 410 6.86 4.49 10.78
CA THR A 410 6.82 5.79 10.09
C THR A 410 5.67 5.88 9.09
N HIS A 411 5.34 4.77 8.42
CA HIS A 411 4.37 4.69 7.34
C HIS A 411 3.23 3.70 7.66
N ASP A 412 2.36 4.07 8.62
CA ASP A 412 1.24 3.23 9.08
C ASP A 412 0.32 2.78 7.94
N SER A 413 0.08 3.65 6.95
CA SER A 413 -0.74 3.31 5.77
C SER A 413 -0.10 2.20 4.92
N LEU A 414 1.24 2.18 4.80
CA LEU A 414 1.96 1.09 4.13
C LEU A 414 1.83 -0.22 4.91
N TYR A 415 1.96 -0.16 6.24
CA TYR A 415 1.76 -1.34 7.10
C TYR A 415 0.37 -1.95 6.91
N ARG A 416 -0.68 -1.14 6.97
CA ARG A 416 -2.07 -1.58 6.78
C ARG A 416 -2.32 -2.15 5.40
N LEU A 417 -1.75 -1.52 4.37
CA LEU A 417 -1.83 -2.04 3.00
C LEU A 417 -1.19 -3.43 2.89
N LEU A 418 -0.01 -3.62 3.47
CA LEU A 418 0.67 -4.91 3.48
C LEU A 418 -0.12 -5.95 4.26
N LEU A 419 -0.69 -5.59 5.42
CA LEU A 419 -1.56 -6.48 6.21
C LEU A 419 -2.77 -6.93 5.39
N ARG A 420 -3.48 -5.98 4.73
CA ARG A 420 -4.63 -6.32 3.90
C ARG A 420 -4.24 -7.16 2.68
N ALA A 421 -3.15 -6.81 2.00
CA ALA A 421 -2.69 -7.59 0.84
C ALA A 421 -2.28 -9.02 1.20
N THR A 422 -1.78 -9.24 2.42
CA THR A 422 -1.31 -10.54 2.90
C THR A 422 -2.19 -11.15 4.00
N ASP A 423 -3.46 -10.74 4.04
CA ASP A 423 -4.42 -11.28 5.01
C ASP A 423 -4.55 -12.81 4.82
N PRO A 424 -4.60 -13.60 5.90
CA PRO A 424 -4.86 -15.03 5.82
C PRO A 424 -6.17 -15.38 5.13
N ASP A 425 -7.21 -14.53 5.30
CA ASP A 425 -8.48 -14.66 4.62
C ASP A 425 -8.41 -14.03 3.22
N PRO A 426 -8.52 -14.82 2.14
CA PRO A 426 -8.50 -14.29 0.78
C PRO A 426 -9.59 -13.26 0.48
N GLU A 427 -10.76 -13.36 1.13
CA GLU A 427 -11.87 -12.42 0.92
C GLU A 427 -11.64 -11.05 1.58
N ALA A 428 -10.76 -10.98 2.58
CA ALA A 428 -10.37 -9.73 3.23
C ALA A 428 -9.34 -8.93 2.40
N ARG A 429 -8.69 -9.55 1.40
CA ARG A 429 -7.69 -8.91 0.55
C ARG A 429 -8.32 -7.93 -0.45
N PHE A 430 -7.49 -7.27 -1.25
CA PHE A 430 -7.96 -6.46 -2.37
C PHE A 430 -8.62 -7.32 -3.45
N ALA A 431 -9.76 -6.88 -3.96
CA ALA A 431 -10.56 -7.65 -4.91
C ALA A 431 -9.95 -7.64 -6.34
N SER A 432 -9.08 -6.68 -6.65
CA SER A 432 -8.43 -6.55 -7.95
C SER A 432 -7.07 -5.84 -7.87
N MET A 433 -6.28 -5.97 -8.92
CA MET A 433 -5.04 -5.20 -9.08
C MET A 433 -5.29 -3.71 -9.22
N GLU A 434 -6.45 -3.29 -9.73
CA GLU A 434 -6.84 -1.88 -9.84
C GLU A 434 -7.13 -1.30 -8.45
N GLU A 435 -7.91 -1.98 -7.61
CA GLU A 435 -8.15 -1.57 -6.23
C GLU A 435 -6.85 -1.45 -5.43
N LEU A 436 -5.97 -2.45 -5.55
CA LEU A 436 -4.64 -2.40 -4.93
C LEU A 436 -3.82 -1.21 -5.45
N ALA A 437 -3.85 -0.93 -6.75
CA ALA A 437 -3.13 0.19 -7.36
C ALA A 437 -3.63 1.55 -6.86
N ASP A 438 -4.95 1.72 -6.74
CA ASP A 438 -5.55 2.94 -6.21
C ASP A 438 -5.08 3.20 -4.77
N GLN A 439 -5.16 2.18 -3.90
CA GLN A 439 -4.72 2.30 -2.51
C GLN A 439 -3.20 2.49 -2.39
N LEU A 440 -2.43 1.75 -3.16
CA LEU A 440 -0.97 1.87 -3.17
C LEU A 440 -0.51 3.26 -3.70
N THR A 441 -1.25 3.84 -4.65
CA THR A 441 -1.00 5.21 -5.13
C THR A 441 -1.24 6.25 -4.03
N GLY A 442 -2.28 6.08 -3.22
CA GLY A 442 -2.53 6.92 -2.04
C GLY A 442 -1.39 6.82 -1.03
N VAL A 443 -0.96 5.60 -0.71
CA VAL A 443 0.20 5.35 0.17
C VAL A 443 1.48 5.97 -0.40
N LEU A 444 1.73 5.87 -1.71
CA LEU A 444 2.89 6.50 -2.34
C LEU A 444 2.91 8.02 -2.14
N ARG A 445 1.75 8.67 -2.27
CA ARG A 445 1.63 10.12 -2.02
C ARG A 445 1.99 10.49 -0.59
N GLU A 446 1.55 9.70 0.39
CA GLU A 446 1.89 9.90 1.80
C GLU A 446 3.38 9.71 2.07
N VAL A 447 3.98 8.65 1.53
CA VAL A 447 5.41 8.37 1.65
C VAL A 447 6.24 9.52 1.09
N LEU A 448 5.95 9.94 -0.13
CA LEU A 448 6.68 11.04 -0.78
C LEU A 448 6.49 12.38 -0.06
N ALA A 449 5.28 12.66 0.42
CA ALA A 449 5.02 13.87 1.20
C ALA A 449 5.76 13.85 2.55
N ALA A 450 5.98 12.66 3.12
CA ALA A 450 6.79 12.49 4.32
C ALA A 450 8.29 12.71 4.05
N GLU A 451 8.78 12.28 2.88
CA GLU A 451 10.19 12.37 2.52
C GLU A 451 10.65 13.80 2.20
N ASP A 452 9.85 14.57 1.44
CA ASP A 452 10.28 15.89 0.94
C ASP A 452 9.41 17.08 1.38
N GLY A 453 8.34 16.83 2.16
CA GLY A 453 7.43 17.86 2.66
C GLY A 453 6.55 18.52 1.61
N ARG A 454 6.53 18.01 0.37
CA ARG A 454 5.70 18.56 -0.72
C ARG A 454 4.36 17.86 -0.78
N PRO A 455 3.24 18.58 -0.76
CA PRO A 455 1.92 17.98 -0.90
C PRO A 455 1.77 17.28 -2.26
N ARG A 456 1.04 16.18 -2.23
CA ARG A 456 0.73 15.38 -3.44
C ARG A 456 -0.76 15.07 -3.48
N PRO A 457 -1.59 16.11 -3.73
CA PRO A 457 -3.03 15.92 -3.81
C PRO A 457 -3.39 14.94 -4.93
N GLY A 458 -4.50 14.27 -4.79
CA GLY A 458 -5.00 13.37 -5.80
C GLY A 458 -6.50 13.16 -5.70
N MET A 459 -7.11 12.82 -6.83
CA MET A 459 -8.51 12.43 -6.83
C MET A 459 -8.64 11.02 -6.24
N SER A 460 -9.58 10.86 -5.30
CA SER A 460 -9.94 9.56 -4.78
C SER A 460 -10.84 8.80 -5.78
N ALA A 461 -10.67 7.49 -5.86
CA ALA A 461 -11.59 6.61 -6.57
C ALA A 461 -12.79 6.20 -5.69
N PHE A 462 -12.74 6.47 -4.38
CA PHE A 462 -13.70 6.01 -3.39
C PHE A 462 -14.52 7.13 -2.76
N PHE A 463 -13.94 8.32 -2.61
CA PHE A 463 -14.57 9.46 -1.95
C PHE A 463 -14.63 10.70 -2.84
N GLY A 464 -15.69 11.49 -2.66
CA GLY A 464 -15.74 12.87 -3.13
C GLY A 464 -14.83 13.79 -2.30
N PRO A 465 -14.70 15.07 -2.69
CA PRO A 465 -13.95 16.05 -1.89
C PRO A 465 -14.63 16.32 -0.54
N PRO A 466 -13.91 16.88 0.46
CA PRO A 466 -14.52 17.40 1.69
C PRO A 466 -15.66 18.39 1.39
N ARG A 467 -16.79 18.24 2.06
CA ARG A 467 -18.00 19.05 1.80
C ARG A 467 -17.98 20.40 2.51
N ALA A 468 -17.33 20.45 3.66
CA ALA A 468 -17.19 21.64 4.48
C ALA A 468 -15.89 21.56 5.29
N VAL A 469 -15.65 22.54 6.13
CA VAL A 469 -14.51 22.57 7.05
C VAL A 469 -15.01 22.72 8.48
N PHE A 470 -14.54 21.86 9.37
CA PHE A 470 -14.87 21.90 10.79
C PHE A 470 -13.74 22.48 11.63
N GLY A 471 -14.10 23.02 12.80
CA GLY A 471 -13.15 23.47 13.80
C GLY A 471 -12.45 24.80 13.49
N VAL A 472 -12.94 25.60 12.54
CA VAL A 472 -12.42 26.93 12.19
C VAL A 472 -12.60 27.93 13.33
N GLY A 473 -13.70 27.82 14.09
CA GLY A 473 -14.03 28.70 15.20
C GLY A 473 -13.47 28.27 16.56
N GLY A 474 -12.60 27.26 16.60
CA GLY A 474 -11.95 26.74 17.81
C GLY A 474 -12.58 25.44 18.35
N ALA A 475 -13.88 25.37 18.60
CA ALA A 475 -14.52 24.13 19.06
C ALA A 475 -14.90 23.19 17.90
N VAL A 476 -14.72 21.89 18.09
CA VAL A 476 -15.17 20.86 17.16
C VAL A 476 -16.46 20.26 17.70
N LEU A 477 -17.49 20.18 16.84
CA LEU A 477 -18.76 19.53 17.18
C LEU A 477 -18.96 18.27 16.33
N PRO A 478 -19.52 17.17 16.88
CA PRO A 478 -19.80 15.96 16.12
C PRO A 478 -20.58 16.19 14.82
N ALA A 479 -21.61 17.03 14.87
CA ALA A 479 -22.44 17.37 13.72
C ALA A 479 -21.65 18.09 12.61
N ASP A 480 -20.72 18.98 12.98
CA ASP A 480 -19.87 19.70 12.01
C ASP A 480 -18.90 18.74 11.31
N VAL A 481 -18.37 17.76 12.06
CA VAL A 481 -17.49 16.72 11.49
C VAL A 481 -18.28 15.88 10.50
N VAL A 482 -19.45 15.36 10.84
CA VAL A 482 -20.29 14.57 9.95
C VAL A 482 -20.68 15.36 8.71
N ALA A 483 -21.01 16.64 8.85
CA ALA A 483 -21.35 17.51 7.72
C ALA A 483 -20.16 17.76 6.79
N ALA A 484 -18.94 17.77 7.32
CA ALA A 484 -17.72 18.10 6.58
C ALA A 484 -17.04 16.90 5.91
N LEU A 485 -17.19 15.69 6.47
CA LEU A 485 -16.53 14.50 5.95
C LEU A 485 -16.89 14.21 4.49
N PRO A 486 -15.92 13.71 3.68
CA PRO A 486 -16.16 13.23 2.32
C PRO A 486 -17.26 12.18 2.25
N VAL A 487 -17.92 12.10 1.11
CA VAL A 487 -18.98 11.12 0.84
C VAL A 487 -18.44 10.06 -0.09
N PRO A 488 -18.73 8.77 0.15
CA PRO A 488 -18.45 7.71 -0.80
C PRO A 488 -19.01 8.02 -2.19
N LEU A 489 -18.22 7.76 -3.22
CA LEU A 489 -18.65 7.93 -4.60
C LEU A 489 -19.71 6.88 -4.96
N ILE A 490 -20.71 7.31 -5.72
CA ILE A 490 -21.76 6.43 -6.25
C ILE A 490 -21.16 5.56 -7.35
N ASP A 491 -21.43 4.26 -7.34
CA ASP A 491 -21.11 3.38 -8.44
C ASP A 491 -21.92 3.78 -9.70
N PRO A 492 -21.27 4.25 -10.78
CA PRO A 492 -21.99 4.62 -11.99
C PRO A 492 -22.65 3.42 -12.68
N GLY A 493 -22.27 2.20 -12.37
CA GLY A 493 -22.89 0.97 -12.84
C GLY A 493 -24.15 0.55 -12.07
N ASP A 494 -24.42 1.18 -10.92
CA ASP A 494 -25.61 0.90 -10.14
C ASP A 494 -26.91 1.27 -10.88
N THR A 495 -27.94 0.42 -10.74
CA THR A 495 -29.23 0.61 -11.42
C THR A 495 -29.95 1.90 -11.02
N GLY A 496 -29.68 2.42 -9.81
CA GLY A 496 -30.22 3.66 -9.26
C GLY A 496 -29.40 4.91 -9.58
N ALA A 497 -28.20 4.79 -10.19
CA ALA A 497 -27.30 5.91 -10.38
C ALA A 497 -27.94 7.11 -11.14
N ALA A 498 -28.73 6.82 -12.18
CA ALA A 498 -29.43 7.85 -12.94
C ALA A 498 -30.49 8.59 -12.10
N LEU A 499 -31.22 7.87 -11.24
CA LEU A 499 -32.22 8.44 -10.33
C LEU A 499 -31.53 9.30 -9.26
N LEU A 500 -30.43 8.83 -8.71
CA LEU A 500 -29.62 9.57 -7.75
C LEU A 500 -29.10 10.88 -8.31
N ALA A 501 -28.68 10.90 -9.57
CA ALA A 501 -28.24 12.11 -10.25
C ALA A 501 -29.38 13.15 -10.39
N THR A 502 -30.62 12.72 -10.64
CA THR A 502 -31.77 13.61 -10.76
C THR A 502 -32.24 14.18 -9.42
N THR A 503 -31.98 13.47 -8.31
CA THR A 503 -32.38 13.85 -6.96
C THR A 503 -31.26 14.53 -6.16
N ALA A 504 -30.16 14.90 -6.78
CA ALA A 504 -29.00 15.50 -6.09
C ALA A 504 -29.32 16.79 -5.31
N GLY A 505 -30.33 17.57 -5.76
CA GLY A 505 -30.78 18.81 -5.10
C GLY A 505 -31.98 18.64 -4.17
N THR A 506 -32.51 17.41 -4.02
CA THR A 506 -33.67 17.14 -3.16
C THR A 506 -33.29 17.20 -1.69
N SER A 507 -34.14 17.80 -0.86
CA SER A 507 -33.88 17.83 0.59
C SER A 507 -33.88 16.42 1.18
N PRO A 508 -33.08 16.14 2.22
CA PRO A 508 -33.00 14.80 2.82
C PRO A 508 -34.35 14.24 3.23
N ALA A 509 -35.24 15.07 3.77
CA ALA A 509 -36.58 14.68 4.19
C ALA A 509 -37.52 14.29 3.02
N GLU A 510 -37.25 14.75 1.80
CA GLU A 510 -38.07 14.51 0.61
C GLU A 510 -37.53 13.39 -0.28
N LEU A 511 -36.33 12.84 0.03
CA LEU A 511 -35.66 11.85 -0.82
C LEU A 511 -36.42 10.53 -0.89
N GLU A 512 -36.94 10.03 0.23
CA GLU A 512 -37.63 8.72 0.26
C GLU A 512 -38.88 8.72 -0.61
N PRO A 513 -39.82 9.71 -0.51
CA PRO A 513 -40.92 9.85 -1.46
C PRO A 513 -40.46 10.02 -2.92
N ALA A 514 -39.40 10.77 -3.15
CA ALA A 514 -38.86 10.97 -4.51
C ALA A 514 -38.35 9.66 -5.12
N PHE A 515 -37.63 8.85 -4.34
CA PHE A 515 -37.15 7.53 -4.80
C PHE A 515 -38.30 6.56 -5.02
N GLU A 516 -39.29 6.50 -4.15
CA GLU A 516 -40.49 5.68 -4.35
C GLU A 516 -41.22 6.05 -5.64
N ALA A 517 -41.34 7.36 -5.92
CA ALA A 517 -42.00 7.82 -7.15
C ALA A 517 -41.14 7.47 -8.39
N GLY A 518 -39.84 7.63 -8.32
CA GLY A 518 -38.89 7.28 -9.39
C GLY A 518 -38.84 5.78 -9.67
N LEU A 519 -38.77 4.95 -8.65
CA LEU A 519 -38.78 3.49 -8.77
C LEU A 519 -40.07 2.93 -9.36
N ARG A 520 -41.23 3.53 -9.04
CA ARG A 520 -42.52 3.18 -9.67
C ARG A 520 -42.55 3.48 -11.16
N ALA A 521 -41.75 4.45 -11.62
CA ALA A 521 -41.66 4.83 -13.02
C ALA A 521 -40.69 3.97 -13.84
N VAL A 522 -39.81 3.19 -13.16
CA VAL A 522 -38.82 2.32 -13.81
C VAL A 522 -39.43 0.93 -13.98
N VAL A 523 -39.43 0.42 -15.20
CA VAL A 523 -39.98 -0.89 -15.60
C VAL A 523 -39.34 -2.04 -14.82
N THR A 524 -40.17 -2.93 -14.30
CA THR A 524 -39.88 -4.15 -13.58
C THR A 524 -38.86 -5.06 -14.31
N GLY A 525 -37.85 -5.53 -13.57
CA GLY A 525 -36.90 -6.58 -14.03
C GLY A 525 -35.42 -6.26 -13.94
N ARG A 526 -35.04 -5.11 -13.34
CA ARG A 526 -33.64 -4.77 -13.05
C ARG A 526 -33.24 -5.25 -11.63
N ALA A 527 -31.94 -5.54 -11.47
CA ALA A 527 -31.37 -5.79 -10.16
C ALA A 527 -31.64 -4.62 -9.19
N GLU A 528 -31.82 -4.91 -7.90
CA GLU A 528 -32.01 -3.88 -6.88
C GLU A 528 -30.78 -2.97 -6.78
N SER A 529 -31.01 -1.66 -6.64
CA SER A 529 -29.96 -0.68 -6.42
C SER A 529 -29.40 -0.79 -5.00
N MET A 530 -28.07 -0.76 -4.86
CA MET A 530 -27.40 -0.66 -3.55
C MET A 530 -27.14 0.80 -3.16
N GLU A 531 -27.03 1.68 -4.12
CA GLU A 531 -26.72 3.09 -3.90
C GLU A 531 -27.91 3.90 -3.35
N ILE A 532 -29.15 3.55 -3.72
CA ILE A 532 -30.34 4.23 -3.20
C ILE A 532 -30.51 4.04 -1.69
N PRO A 533 -30.44 2.81 -1.12
CA PRO A 533 -30.46 2.62 0.32
C PRO A 533 -29.33 3.33 1.06
N LEU A 534 -28.11 3.31 0.52
CA LEU A 534 -26.97 4.05 1.09
C LEU A 534 -27.21 5.56 1.10
N ARG A 535 -27.85 6.11 0.06
CA ARG A 535 -28.22 7.54 0.02
C ARG A 535 -29.27 7.89 1.09
N LEU A 536 -30.21 6.96 1.41
CA LEU A 536 -31.18 7.15 2.48
C LEU A 536 -30.52 7.10 3.87
N VAL A 537 -29.55 6.21 4.09
CA VAL A 537 -28.72 6.22 5.30
C VAL A 537 -28.07 7.59 5.49
N ARG A 538 -27.45 8.10 4.43
CA ARG A 538 -26.83 9.43 4.45
C ARG A 538 -27.86 10.53 4.72
N ALA A 539 -29.08 10.46 4.16
CA ALA A 539 -30.13 11.43 4.42
C ALA A 539 -30.51 11.49 5.90
N ALA A 540 -30.64 10.32 6.56
CA ALA A 540 -30.89 10.25 7.99
C ALA A 540 -29.79 10.95 8.80
N LEU A 541 -28.52 10.75 8.43
CA LEU A 541 -27.38 11.46 9.08
C LEU A 541 -27.44 12.98 8.85
N GLU A 542 -27.82 13.42 7.64
CA GLU A 542 -27.92 14.84 7.28
C GLU A 542 -29.04 15.57 8.04
N VAL A 543 -30.12 14.88 8.41
CA VAL A 543 -31.18 15.44 9.28
C VAL A 543 -30.90 15.26 10.78
N GLY A 544 -29.82 14.56 11.14
CA GLY A 544 -29.40 14.34 12.52
C GLY A 544 -30.18 13.23 13.24
N ASP A 545 -30.67 12.21 12.49
CA ASP A 545 -31.32 11.01 13.04
C ASP A 545 -30.38 9.79 12.95
N PRO A 546 -29.48 9.60 13.94
CA PRO A 546 -28.56 8.47 13.95
C PRO A 546 -29.27 7.12 14.17
N GLU A 547 -30.43 7.09 14.82
CA GLU A 547 -31.19 5.89 15.05
C GLU A 547 -31.77 5.33 13.75
N ASP A 548 -32.32 6.18 12.90
CA ASP A 548 -32.81 5.77 11.58
C ASP A 548 -31.66 5.31 10.69
N ALA A 549 -30.54 6.02 10.72
CA ALA A 549 -29.34 5.63 9.99
C ALA A 549 -28.85 4.22 10.38
N ILE A 550 -28.75 3.92 11.69
CA ILE A 550 -28.33 2.61 12.19
C ILE A 550 -29.31 1.51 11.75
N ARG A 551 -30.62 1.72 11.90
CA ARG A 551 -31.62 0.74 11.45
C ARG A 551 -31.49 0.40 9.97
N ARG A 552 -31.30 1.40 9.11
CA ARG A 552 -31.11 1.21 7.67
C ARG A 552 -29.79 0.48 7.35
N ILE A 553 -28.73 0.78 8.10
CA ILE A 553 -27.43 0.10 7.97
C ILE A 553 -27.57 -1.38 8.35
N ASP A 554 -28.28 -1.69 9.45
CA ASP A 554 -28.46 -3.08 9.89
C ASP A 554 -29.20 -3.92 8.85
N LEU A 555 -30.23 -3.34 8.21
CA LEU A 555 -30.94 -3.99 7.09
C LEU A 555 -30.02 -4.20 5.87
N LEU A 556 -29.18 -3.21 5.54
CA LEU A 556 -28.23 -3.32 4.42
C LEU A 556 -27.13 -4.34 4.68
N ALA A 557 -26.72 -4.51 5.94
CA ALA A 557 -25.69 -5.48 6.31
C ALA A 557 -26.08 -6.93 5.99
N GLU A 558 -27.38 -7.24 5.91
CA GLU A 558 -27.85 -8.56 5.46
C GLU A 558 -27.62 -8.78 3.97
N THR A 559 -27.60 -7.72 3.17
CA THR A 559 -27.45 -7.78 1.70
C THR A 559 -26.00 -7.59 1.24
N ILE A 560 -25.27 -6.65 1.88
CA ILE A 560 -23.88 -6.31 1.56
C ILE A 560 -22.98 -6.41 2.80
N PRO A 561 -22.86 -7.62 3.40
CA PRO A 561 -22.01 -7.80 4.57
C PRO A 561 -20.57 -7.44 4.24
N GLY A 562 -19.88 -6.75 5.17
CA GLY A 562 -18.47 -6.38 5.01
C GLY A 562 -18.21 -5.18 4.07
N ASP A 563 -19.24 -4.54 3.52
CA ASP A 563 -19.05 -3.32 2.73
C ASP A 563 -18.57 -2.17 3.64
N TRP A 564 -17.40 -1.62 3.36
CA TRP A 564 -16.78 -0.56 4.15
C TRP A 564 -17.63 0.71 4.28
N ARG A 565 -18.57 0.96 3.34
CA ARG A 565 -19.46 2.11 3.37
C ARG A 565 -20.47 2.01 4.53
N LEU A 566 -20.85 0.79 4.93
CA LEU A 566 -21.68 0.59 6.11
C LEU A 566 -20.97 1.03 7.38
N SER A 567 -19.70 0.62 7.56
CA SER A 567 -18.86 1.09 8.67
C SER A 567 -18.65 2.60 8.62
N TRP A 568 -18.43 3.19 7.42
CA TRP A 568 -18.29 4.63 7.25
C TRP A 568 -19.50 5.42 7.76
N TYR A 569 -20.70 5.00 7.42
CA TYR A 569 -21.93 5.66 7.86
C TYR A 569 -22.31 5.30 9.30
N ARG A 570 -22.03 4.07 9.75
CA ARG A 570 -22.24 3.67 11.14
C ARG A 570 -21.36 4.49 12.08
N ALA A 571 -20.10 4.71 11.73
CA ALA A 571 -19.21 5.57 12.49
C ALA A 571 -19.76 6.99 12.64
N GLN A 572 -20.32 7.56 11.57
CA GLN A 572 -20.92 8.90 11.61
C GLN A 572 -22.17 8.94 12.52
N ALA A 573 -23.01 7.88 12.49
CA ALA A 573 -24.16 7.78 13.39
C ALA A 573 -23.72 7.69 14.87
N LEU A 574 -22.71 6.85 15.17
CA LEU A 574 -22.12 6.74 16.51
C LEU A 574 -21.46 8.04 16.97
N LEU A 575 -20.86 8.79 16.04
CA LEU A 575 -20.28 10.11 16.34
C LEU A 575 -21.35 11.11 16.79
N LEU A 576 -22.52 11.14 16.10
CA LEU A 576 -23.66 11.97 16.51
C LEU A 576 -24.18 11.59 17.89
N ARG A 577 -24.15 10.30 18.24
CA ARG A 577 -24.49 9.78 19.56
C ARG A 577 -23.42 10.03 20.63
N ARG A 578 -22.24 10.54 20.24
CA ARG A 578 -21.06 10.70 21.08
C ARG A 578 -20.50 9.39 21.63
N ASP A 579 -20.75 8.28 20.97
CA ASP A 579 -20.08 7.00 21.22
C ASP A 579 -18.73 6.99 20.51
N PHE A 580 -17.74 7.66 21.11
CA PHE A 580 -16.40 7.81 20.50
C PHE A 580 -15.66 6.46 20.36
N PRO A 581 -15.72 5.50 21.31
CA PRO A 581 -15.08 4.21 21.13
C PRO A 581 -15.66 3.41 19.97
N GLY A 582 -16.99 3.29 19.87
CA GLY A 582 -17.67 2.61 18.78
C GLY A 582 -17.38 3.29 17.44
N CYS A 583 -17.48 4.62 17.41
CA CYS A 583 -17.17 5.42 16.22
C CYS A 583 -15.72 5.21 15.72
N TYR A 584 -14.75 5.22 16.65
CA TYR A 584 -13.33 4.99 16.30
C TYR A 584 -13.12 3.62 15.69
N THR A 585 -13.73 2.56 16.27
CA THR A 585 -13.62 1.20 15.78
C THR A 585 -14.14 1.06 14.34
N GLU A 586 -15.26 1.68 14.04
CA GLU A 586 -15.85 1.65 12.70
C GLU A 586 -15.00 2.43 11.68
N PHE A 587 -14.50 3.64 12.01
CA PHE A 587 -13.57 4.36 11.12
C PHE A 587 -12.23 3.64 10.96
N GLU A 588 -11.75 2.94 11.98
CA GLU A 588 -10.55 2.10 11.90
C GLU A 588 -10.76 0.93 10.94
N THR A 589 -11.97 0.36 10.89
CA THR A 589 -12.34 -0.67 9.91
C THR A 589 -12.29 -0.12 8.49
N VAL A 590 -12.80 1.12 8.27
CA VAL A 590 -12.67 1.78 6.96
C VAL A 590 -11.21 2.07 6.61
N TYR A 591 -10.40 2.50 7.57
CA TYR A 591 -8.98 2.77 7.32
C TYR A 591 -8.19 1.50 6.97
N ARG A 592 -8.53 0.34 7.57
CA ARG A 592 -7.95 -0.95 7.18
C ARG A 592 -8.35 -1.35 5.76
N ALA A 593 -9.61 -1.10 5.40
CA ALA A 593 -10.10 -1.35 4.05
C ALA A 593 -9.48 -0.39 3.01
N LEU A 594 -9.28 0.87 3.35
CA LEU A 594 -8.84 1.91 2.43
C LEU A 594 -7.62 2.68 2.99
N PRO A 595 -6.45 2.03 3.11
CA PRO A 595 -5.28 2.62 3.76
C PRO A 595 -4.67 3.80 3.00
N GLY A 596 -4.88 3.89 1.68
CA GLY A 596 -4.40 4.99 0.85
C GLY A 596 -5.28 6.26 0.89
N GLU A 597 -6.47 6.19 1.51
CA GLU A 597 -7.42 7.30 1.51
C GLU A 597 -7.20 8.26 2.69
N PRO A 598 -7.21 9.59 2.46
CA PRO A 598 -7.09 10.58 3.54
C PRO A 598 -8.38 10.71 4.37
N ALA A 599 -9.56 10.39 3.82
CA ALA A 599 -10.85 10.58 4.48
C ALA A 599 -10.99 9.82 5.80
N PRO A 600 -10.68 8.50 5.90
CA PRO A 600 -10.78 7.79 7.18
C PRO A 600 -9.76 8.31 8.21
N LYS A 601 -8.58 8.74 7.81
CA LYS A 601 -7.58 9.34 8.70
C LYS A 601 -8.06 10.66 9.28
N LEU A 602 -8.68 11.54 8.46
CA LEU A 602 -9.28 12.77 8.92
C LEU A 602 -10.39 12.50 9.95
N ALA A 603 -11.23 11.50 9.69
CA ALA A 603 -12.30 11.10 10.59
C ALA A 603 -11.76 10.57 11.92
N LEU A 604 -10.76 9.69 11.89
CA LEU A 604 -10.07 9.16 13.08
C LEU A 604 -9.41 10.28 13.90
N ALA A 605 -8.79 11.25 13.23
CA ALA A 605 -8.19 12.41 13.90
C ALA A 605 -9.24 13.23 14.65
N ALA A 606 -10.38 13.52 14.00
CA ALA A 606 -11.48 14.27 14.60
C ALA A 606 -12.10 13.54 15.80
N VAL A 607 -12.30 12.22 15.71
CA VAL A 607 -12.83 11.41 16.82
C VAL A 607 -11.86 11.37 17.99
N ALA A 608 -10.57 11.17 17.75
CA ALA A 608 -9.56 11.16 18.80
C ALA A 608 -9.44 12.53 19.50
N GLU A 609 -9.55 13.63 18.76
CA GLU A 609 -9.60 14.99 19.32
C GLU A 609 -10.84 15.19 20.21
N LEU A 610 -12.02 14.80 19.73
CA LEU A 610 -13.28 14.91 20.47
C LEU A 610 -13.29 14.06 21.73
N ALA A 611 -12.76 12.83 21.65
CA ALA A 611 -12.65 11.94 22.81
C ALA A 611 -11.68 12.51 23.87
N THR A 612 -10.55 13.09 23.43
CA THR A 612 -9.59 13.76 24.33
C THR A 612 -10.25 14.92 25.07
N ALA A 613 -11.05 15.72 24.37
CA ALA A 613 -11.77 16.85 24.97
C ALA A 613 -12.86 16.41 25.94
N ALA A 614 -13.48 15.24 25.73
CA ALA A 614 -14.55 14.72 26.61
C ALA A 614 -14.04 14.13 27.93
N THR A 615 -12.79 13.71 27.99
CA THR A 615 -12.17 13.02 29.15
C THR A 615 -11.24 13.89 29.97
N ASP A 616 -11.20 15.20 29.73
CA ASP A 616 -10.23 16.14 30.37
C ASP A 616 -8.76 15.62 30.31
N GLY A 617 -8.43 14.85 29.30
CA GLY A 617 -7.09 14.31 29.07
C GLY A 617 -6.67 13.13 29.96
N GLN A 618 -7.59 12.51 30.70
CA GLN A 618 -7.28 11.41 31.63
C GLN A 618 -7.37 10.01 31.03
N ASP A 619 -8.09 9.83 29.92
CA ASP A 619 -8.24 8.52 29.29
C ASP A 619 -7.25 8.35 28.12
N ARG A 620 -6.39 7.32 28.25
CA ARG A 620 -5.42 6.94 27.20
C ARG A 620 -6.02 5.98 26.16
N GLY A 621 -7.33 5.78 26.14
CA GLY A 621 -8.02 4.92 25.17
C GLY A 621 -8.09 5.55 23.78
N VAL A 622 -9.30 5.83 23.32
CA VAL A 622 -9.55 6.49 22.03
C VAL A 622 -9.06 7.94 22.02
N GLY A 623 -9.15 8.64 23.16
CA GLY A 623 -8.71 10.03 23.36
C GLY A 623 -7.18 10.13 23.51
N ASP A 624 -6.44 10.13 22.39
CA ASP A 624 -5.00 10.34 22.33
C ASP A 624 -4.65 11.52 21.41
N ALA A 625 -4.27 12.64 22.02
CA ALA A 625 -3.89 13.85 21.29
C ALA A 625 -2.68 13.65 20.36
N GLY A 626 -1.76 12.75 20.72
CA GLY A 626 -0.61 12.39 19.88
C GLY A 626 -1.06 11.68 18.60
N ARG A 627 -1.97 10.71 18.72
CA ARG A 627 -2.55 9.98 17.61
C ARG A 627 -3.37 10.90 16.70
N ALA A 628 -4.22 11.74 17.29
CA ALA A 628 -4.98 12.76 16.55
C ALA A 628 -4.05 13.68 15.74
N THR A 629 -2.96 14.17 16.38
CA THR A 629 -1.95 15.01 15.73
C THR A 629 -1.31 14.27 14.55
N GLY A 630 -0.92 13.00 14.73
CA GLY A 630 -0.31 12.18 13.67
C GLY A 630 -1.21 12.01 12.45
N PHE A 631 -2.50 11.72 12.65
CA PHE A 631 -3.46 11.60 11.54
C PHE A 631 -3.70 12.93 10.82
N TYR A 632 -3.92 14.04 11.58
CA TYR A 632 -4.07 15.35 10.95
C TYR A 632 -2.82 15.77 10.17
N ASP A 633 -1.61 15.51 10.71
CA ASP A 633 -0.35 15.81 10.02
C ASP A 633 -0.22 15.00 8.72
N THR A 634 -0.50 13.70 8.76
CA THR A 634 -0.47 12.85 7.57
C THR A 634 -1.42 13.36 6.49
N VAL A 635 -2.67 13.68 6.85
CA VAL A 635 -3.66 14.21 5.92
C VAL A 635 -3.21 15.55 5.33
N TRP A 636 -2.83 16.52 6.20
CA TRP A 636 -2.46 17.88 5.77
C TRP A 636 -1.19 17.91 4.93
N ARG A 637 -0.21 17.12 5.32
CA ARG A 637 1.05 17.00 4.58
C ARG A 637 0.85 16.40 3.19
N THR A 638 -0.07 15.45 3.07
CA THR A 638 -0.35 14.74 1.80
C THR A 638 -1.24 15.57 0.88
N ASP A 639 -2.35 16.09 1.39
CA ASP A 639 -3.31 16.87 0.61
C ASP A 639 -3.84 18.08 1.38
N ARG A 640 -3.43 19.26 0.95
CA ARG A 640 -3.86 20.54 1.54
C ARG A 640 -5.30 20.94 1.20
N GLY A 641 -6.00 20.19 0.37
CA GLY A 641 -7.45 20.32 0.19
C GLY A 641 -8.25 19.97 1.44
N PHE A 642 -7.69 19.15 2.35
CA PHE A 642 -8.29 18.80 3.64
C PHE A 642 -8.02 19.85 4.73
N VAL A 643 -8.50 21.06 4.51
CA VAL A 643 -8.21 22.23 5.36
C VAL A 643 -8.61 22.01 6.83
N SER A 644 -9.62 21.18 7.15
CA SER A 644 -9.96 20.83 8.54
C SER A 644 -8.77 20.25 9.31
N ALA A 645 -7.86 19.56 8.63
CA ALA A 645 -6.68 18.95 9.24
C ALA A 645 -5.72 19.99 9.83
N VAL A 646 -5.47 21.09 9.13
CA VAL A 646 -4.57 22.14 9.65
C VAL A 646 -5.15 22.88 10.83
N PHE A 647 -6.47 23.09 10.86
CA PHE A 647 -7.13 23.68 12.04
C PHE A 647 -7.06 22.71 13.23
N GLY A 648 -7.19 21.38 12.98
CA GLY A 648 -7.00 20.34 14.00
C GLY A 648 -5.58 20.35 14.56
N LEU A 649 -4.56 20.38 13.69
CA LEU A 649 -3.16 20.51 14.09
C LEU A 649 -2.93 21.77 14.98
N ALA A 650 -3.45 22.90 14.55
CA ALA A 650 -3.26 24.14 15.28
C ALA A 650 -3.89 24.08 16.69
N ARG A 651 -5.09 23.50 16.83
CA ARG A 651 -5.75 23.32 18.14
C ARG A 651 -4.95 22.39 19.05
N LEU A 652 -4.51 21.23 18.54
CA LEU A 652 -3.77 20.23 19.31
C LEU A 652 -2.38 20.74 19.69
N HIS A 653 -1.69 21.47 18.81
CA HIS A 653 -0.44 22.14 19.14
C HIS A 653 -0.64 23.22 20.20
N GLY A 654 -1.73 24.00 20.09
CA GLY A 654 -2.09 25.02 21.07
C GLY A 654 -2.37 24.43 22.45
N MET A 655 -3.14 23.33 22.52
CA MET A 655 -3.41 22.59 23.77
C MET A 655 -2.12 22.04 24.40
N GLY A 656 -1.18 21.56 23.57
CA GLY A 656 0.14 21.10 23.99
C GLY A 656 1.15 22.24 24.28
N GLY A 657 0.75 23.49 24.23
CA GLY A 657 1.63 24.65 24.46
C GLY A 657 2.60 24.97 23.31
N ARG A 658 2.56 24.23 22.21
CA ARG A 658 3.41 24.37 21.01
C ARG A 658 2.84 25.44 20.06
N ARG A 659 2.80 26.69 20.50
CA ARG A 659 2.16 27.79 19.77
C ARG A 659 2.82 28.11 18.44
N GLU A 660 4.15 28.03 18.38
CA GLU A 660 4.92 28.26 17.14
C GLU A 660 4.58 27.24 16.06
N ASP A 661 4.41 25.96 16.46
CA ASP A 661 3.98 24.91 15.56
C ASP A 661 2.55 25.14 15.05
N ALA A 662 1.64 25.60 15.93
CA ALA A 662 0.28 25.95 15.54
C ALA A 662 0.26 27.09 14.50
N VAL A 663 1.05 28.15 14.74
CA VAL A 663 1.17 29.29 13.81
C VAL A 663 1.80 28.83 12.48
N THR A 664 2.87 28.02 12.54
CA THR A 664 3.56 27.51 11.36
C THR A 664 2.62 26.65 10.51
N ALA A 665 1.81 25.79 11.14
CA ALA A 665 0.82 24.98 10.42
C ALA A 665 -0.21 25.88 9.70
N LEU A 666 -0.81 26.85 10.40
CA LEU A 666 -1.80 27.77 9.83
C LEU A 666 -1.21 28.66 8.72
N ASP A 667 0.08 29.01 8.82
CA ASP A 667 0.80 29.79 7.80
C ASP A 667 1.03 29.03 6.50
N GLN A 668 0.84 27.72 6.47
CA GLN A 668 0.91 26.91 5.25
C GLN A 668 -0.35 26.98 4.39
N VAL A 669 -1.48 27.53 4.92
CA VAL A 669 -2.69 27.71 4.11
C VAL A 669 -2.41 28.77 3.05
N GLU A 670 -2.60 28.38 1.78
CA GLU A 670 -2.27 29.19 0.63
C GLU A 670 -3.23 30.38 0.44
N PRO A 671 -2.76 31.51 -0.11
CA PRO A 671 -3.61 32.69 -0.39
C PRO A 671 -4.80 32.39 -1.30
N ALA A 672 -4.72 31.39 -2.15
CA ALA A 672 -5.82 30.95 -3.03
C ALA A 672 -6.94 30.20 -2.29
N SER A 673 -6.71 29.77 -1.04
CA SER A 673 -7.73 29.09 -0.25
C SER A 673 -8.83 30.06 0.19
N ALA A 674 -10.08 29.63 0.08
CA ALA A 674 -11.23 30.37 0.64
C ALA A 674 -11.12 30.59 2.16
N LEU A 675 -10.31 29.80 2.85
CA LEU A 675 -10.10 29.87 4.29
C LEU A 675 -8.78 30.54 4.68
N TYR A 676 -8.13 31.21 3.74
CA TYR A 676 -6.87 31.93 4.02
C TYR A 676 -7.01 32.93 5.16
N THR A 677 -8.03 33.80 5.09
CA THR A 677 -8.28 34.81 6.12
C THR A 677 -8.57 34.20 7.48
N GLU A 678 -9.35 33.13 7.54
CA GLU A 678 -9.66 32.34 8.73
C GLU A 678 -8.41 31.75 9.36
N ALA A 679 -7.55 31.14 8.57
CA ALA A 679 -6.29 30.57 9.02
C ALA A 679 -5.36 31.64 9.61
N ARG A 680 -5.28 32.82 8.99
CA ARG A 680 -4.48 33.94 9.51
C ARG A 680 -5.06 34.50 10.81
N ILE A 681 -6.37 34.57 10.94
CA ILE A 681 -7.03 34.97 12.20
C ILE A 681 -6.74 33.94 13.30
N ALA A 682 -6.88 32.63 12.97
CA ALA A 682 -6.56 31.58 13.92
C ALA A 682 -5.08 31.58 14.34
N ALA A 683 -4.16 31.99 13.45
CA ALA A 683 -2.75 32.17 13.80
C ALA A 683 -2.55 33.31 14.81
N VAL A 684 -3.28 34.42 14.68
CA VAL A 684 -3.28 35.53 15.68
C VAL A 684 -3.81 35.01 17.03
N ASP A 685 -4.89 34.24 17.01
CA ASP A 685 -5.44 33.63 18.22
C ASP A 685 -4.45 32.65 18.86
N ALA A 686 -3.76 31.80 18.07
CA ALA A 686 -2.73 30.89 18.56
C ALA A 686 -1.52 31.64 19.21
N ILE A 687 -1.12 32.76 18.66
CA ILE A 687 -0.07 33.60 19.23
C ILE A 687 -0.46 34.12 20.65
N LEU A 688 -1.71 34.52 20.84
CA LEU A 688 -2.20 35.09 22.09
C LEU A 688 -2.70 34.02 23.08
N ALA A 689 -3.11 32.85 22.63
CA ALA A 689 -3.75 31.82 23.43
C ALA A 689 -2.91 31.38 24.65
N GLY A 690 -3.57 31.22 25.81
CA GLY A 690 -2.95 30.70 27.04
C GLY A 690 -1.78 31.53 27.58
N ARG A 691 -1.62 32.76 27.11
CA ARG A 691 -0.66 33.72 27.70
C ARG A 691 -1.34 34.57 28.74
N GLY A 692 -0.87 34.46 29.99
CA GLY A 692 -1.28 35.39 31.05
C GLY A 692 -0.57 36.73 30.88
N PRO A 693 -1.03 37.76 31.63
CA PRO A 693 -0.45 39.12 31.56
C PRO A 693 1.07 39.16 31.76
N THR A 694 1.60 38.24 32.58
CA THR A 694 3.03 38.16 32.92
C THR A 694 3.85 37.39 31.87
N THR A 695 3.21 36.61 30.97
CA THR A 695 3.85 35.84 29.90
C THR A 695 3.72 36.49 28.52
N LEU A 696 2.93 37.58 28.45
CA LEU A 696 2.88 38.45 27.29
C LEU A 696 4.11 39.37 27.29
N ASN A 697 4.58 39.72 26.11
CA ASN A 697 5.61 40.75 25.92
C ASN A 697 5.31 41.58 24.66
N GLU A 698 6.02 42.69 24.54
CA GLU A 698 5.82 43.61 23.41
C GLU A 698 6.01 42.94 22.05
N ALA A 699 7.02 42.07 21.90
CA ALA A 699 7.30 41.40 20.61
C ALA A 699 6.10 40.53 20.14
N VAL A 700 5.50 39.79 21.06
CA VAL A 700 4.28 38.95 20.79
C VAL A 700 3.10 39.84 20.38
N LEU A 701 2.88 40.94 21.07
CA LEU A 701 1.79 41.89 20.78
C LEU A 701 1.97 42.56 19.41
N ARG A 702 3.20 42.96 19.09
CA ARG A 702 3.53 43.56 17.79
C ARG A 702 3.42 42.53 16.66
N GLU A 703 3.86 41.30 16.88
CA GLU A 703 3.67 40.22 15.89
C GLU A 703 2.19 40.01 15.59
N ALA A 704 1.35 39.83 16.61
CA ALA A 704 -0.10 39.72 16.46
C ALA A 704 -0.71 40.92 15.73
N GLY A 705 -0.33 42.16 16.15
CA GLY A 705 -0.80 43.40 15.52
C GLY A 705 -0.40 43.52 14.04
N ASN A 706 0.85 43.24 13.73
CA ASN A 706 1.37 43.27 12.35
C ASN A 706 0.66 42.23 11.43
N ARG A 707 0.35 41.05 11.97
CA ARG A 707 -0.42 40.06 11.23
C ARG A 707 -1.82 40.59 10.93
N VAL A 708 -2.51 41.17 11.91
CA VAL A 708 -3.86 41.77 11.72
C VAL A 708 -3.84 42.90 10.69
N GLN A 709 -2.83 43.76 10.69
CA GLN A 709 -2.71 44.88 9.76
C GLN A 709 -2.54 44.44 8.29
N ARG A 710 -1.90 43.25 8.09
CA ARG A 710 -1.69 42.68 6.74
C ARG A 710 -2.91 41.95 6.19
N LEU A 711 -3.94 41.72 7.01
CA LEU A 711 -5.12 40.99 6.59
C LEU A 711 -6.14 41.91 5.89
N ALA A 712 -6.54 41.54 4.70
CA ALA A 712 -7.71 42.09 4.03
C ALA A 712 -8.97 41.40 4.58
N ILE A 713 -9.59 42.03 5.59
CA ILE A 713 -10.83 41.53 6.22
C ILE A 713 -12.00 42.28 5.65
N ASP A 714 -12.85 41.64 4.88
CA ASP A 714 -14.01 42.27 4.22
C ASP A 714 -15.11 42.66 5.20
N SER A 715 -15.25 41.92 6.32
CA SER A 715 -16.25 42.20 7.35
C SER A 715 -15.71 43.17 8.40
N LYS A 716 -16.33 44.35 8.52
CA LYS A 716 -16.04 45.31 9.58
C LYS A 716 -16.17 44.70 10.97
N ARG A 717 -17.21 43.89 11.19
CA ARG A 717 -17.44 43.19 12.46
C ARG A 717 -16.25 42.24 12.78
N ARG A 718 -15.81 41.41 11.83
CA ARG A 718 -14.66 40.52 12.05
C ARG A 718 -13.36 41.28 12.29
N GLY A 719 -13.11 42.30 11.50
CA GLY A 719 -11.94 43.17 11.68
C GLY A 719 -11.88 43.79 13.09
N ALA A 720 -13.02 44.32 13.58
CA ALA A 720 -13.14 44.84 14.90
C ALA A 720 -12.92 43.79 16.00
N GLN A 721 -13.45 42.56 15.81
CA GLN A 721 -13.25 41.43 16.74
C GLN A 721 -11.78 41.02 16.87
N VAL A 722 -11.07 40.89 15.76
CA VAL A 722 -9.66 40.49 15.79
C VAL A 722 -8.79 41.56 16.39
N ARG A 723 -9.00 42.82 16.04
CA ARG A 723 -8.29 43.97 16.64
C ARG A 723 -8.55 44.04 18.13
N MET A 724 -9.80 43.88 18.56
CA MET A 724 -10.19 43.88 19.98
C MET A 724 -9.38 42.87 20.79
N ARG A 725 -9.24 41.62 20.33
CA ARG A 725 -8.47 40.56 21.02
C ARG A 725 -7.01 40.95 21.24
N VAL A 726 -6.37 41.52 20.22
CA VAL A 726 -4.97 41.98 20.34
C VAL A 726 -4.86 43.13 21.32
N LEU A 727 -5.81 44.11 21.31
CA LEU A 727 -5.81 45.25 22.20
C LEU A 727 -6.16 44.86 23.65
N GLU A 728 -7.07 43.89 23.87
CA GLU A 728 -7.36 43.33 25.21
C GLU A 728 -6.12 42.65 25.79
N ALA A 729 -5.36 41.89 25.01
CA ALA A 729 -4.09 41.29 25.42
C ALA A 729 -3.05 42.38 25.75
N ALA A 730 -2.98 43.46 24.94
CA ALA A 730 -2.08 44.58 25.17
C ALA A 730 -2.46 45.34 26.46
N LEU A 731 -3.75 45.60 26.70
CA LEU A 731 -4.22 46.26 27.93
C LEU A 731 -3.88 45.40 29.16
N SER A 732 -4.12 44.12 29.13
CA SER A 732 -3.81 43.16 30.19
C SER A 732 -2.30 43.18 30.52
N TRP A 733 -1.43 43.20 29.48
CA TRP A 733 0.02 43.30 29.65
C TRP A 733 0.44 44.63 30.31
N LEU A 734 -0.10 45.79 29.85
CA LEU A 734 0.18 47.10 30.39
C LEU A 734 -0.30 47.25 31.85
N GLU A 735 -1.45 46.66 32.19
CA GLU A 735 -2.00 46.65 33.55
C GLU A 735 -1.15 45.81 34.51
N ALA A 736 -0.50 44.76 34.01
CA ALA A 736 0.45 43.93 34.77
C ALA A 736 1.84 44.57 34.94
N GLY A 737 2.04 45.77 34.44
CA GLY A 737 3.31 46.50 34.57
C GLY A 737 4.21 46.42 33.33
N GLY A 738 3.71 45.93 32.23
CA GLY A 738 4.42 45.98 30.94
C GLY A 738 4.69 47.40 30.49
N ALA A 739 5.89 47.68 29.99
CA ALA A 739 6.32 48.95 29.43
C ALA A 739 6.83 48.76 27.99
N PRO A 740 6.32 49.54 27.03
CA PRO A 740 6.82 49.48 25.67
C PRO A 740 8.24 50.02 25.59
N GLY A 741 9.06 49.44 24.72
CA GLY A 741 10.42 49.84 24.48
C GLY A 741 10.54 51.03 23.51
N ASP A 742 9.51 51.32 22.74
CA ASP A 742 9.45 52.43 21.79
C ASP A 742 8.00 52.98 21.65
N ASP A 743 7.86 54.10 20.98
CA ASP A 743 6.59 54.79 20.74
C ASP A 743 5.85 54.30 19.48
N ALA A 744 6.26 53.19 18.85
CA ALA A 744 5.62 52.67 17.65
C ALA A 744 4.18 52.24 17.95
N PRO A 745 3.20 52.60 17.09
CA PRO A 745 1.81 52.28 17.35
C PRO A 745 1.53 50.76 17.17
N LEU A 746 0.60 50.27 18.01
CA LEU A 746 0.00 48.96 17.85
C LEU A 746 -1.40 49.12 17.26
N LEU A 747 -1.66 48.56 16.07
CA LEU A 747 -2.98 48.69 15.39
C LEU A 747 -3.47 50.13 15.27
N GLU A 748 -2.55 51.05 14.91
CA GLU A 748 -2.81 52.50 14.73
C GLU A 748 -3.08 53.29 16.02
N VAL A 749 -2.86 52.72 17.19
CA VAL A 749 -2.98 53.40 18.48
C VAL A 749 -1.67 53.30 19.28
N GLY A 750 -1.42 54.25 20.17
CA GLY A 750 -0.25 54.18 21.06
C GLY A 750 -0.28 52.89 21.90
N LEU A 751 0.87 52.24 22.11
CA LEU A 751 1.01 51.09 22.99
C LEU A 751 1.15 51.51 24.44
N ASP A 752 0.26 52.37 24.88
CA ASP A 752 0.11 52.85 26.24
C ASP A 752 -1.34 52.65 26.71
N ARG A 753 -1.59 52.84 28.00
CA ARG A 753 -2.92 52.57 28.57
C ARG A 753 -4.03 53.44 27.96
N GLU A 754 -3.76 54.67 27.57
CA GLU A 754 -4.71 55.57 26.97
C GLU A 754 -5.00 55.26 25.51
N GLY A 755 -3.97 55.03 24.72
CA GLY A 755 -4.07 54.64 23.31
C GLY A 755 -4.79 53.30 23.13
N VAL A 756 -4.39 52.25 23.88
CA VAL A 756 -5.02 50.93 23.82
C VAL A 756 -6.50 50.99 24.26
N ARG A 757 -6.84 51.72 25.33
CA ARG A 757 -8.23 51.90 25.75
C ARG A 757 -9.05 52.64 24.71
N THR A 758 -8.51 53.65 24.07
CA THR A 758 -9.14 54.37 22.95
C THR A 758 -9.39 53.42 21.75
N GLY A 759 -8.44 52.57 21.43
CA GLY A 759 -8.59 51.52 20.39
C GLY A 759 -9.69 50.54 20.71
N LEU A 760 -9.75 50.03 21.93
CA LEU A 760 -10.81 49.15 22.42
C LEU A 760 -12.19 49.79 22.39
N GLU A 761 -12.32 51.05 22.85
CA GLU A 761 -13.56 51.79 22.76
C GLU A 761 -14.09 51.84 21.30
N ARG A 762 -13.21 52.12 20.33
CA ARG A 762 -13.58 52.14 18.93
C ARG A 762 -14.05 50.76 18.47
N CYS A 763 -13.33 49.70 18.80
CA CYS A 763 -13.71 48.33 18.44
C CYS A 763 -15.08 47.94 19.01
N TYR A 764 -15.35 48.19 20.27
CA TYR A 764 -16.66 47.93 20.89
C TYR A 764 -17.78 48.75 20.24
N ARG A 765 -17.54 50.04 19.89
CA ARG A 765 -18.54 50.84 19.18
C ARG A 765 -18.80 50.34 17.74
N ASP A 766 -17.77 49.90 17.08
CA ASP A 766 -17.92 49.31 15.74
C ASP A 766 -18.74 47.99 15.81
N LEU A 767 -18.43 47.13 16.78
CA LEU A 767 -19.22 45.91 17.01
C LEU A 767 -20.67 46.21 17.40
N ALA A 768 -20.92 47.26 18.22
CA ALA A 768 -22.26 47.71 18.61
C ALA A 768 -23.11 48.19 17.39
N ARG A 769 -22.47 48.84 16.41
CA ARG A 769 -23.16 49.26 15.19
C ARG A 769 -23.59 48.08 14.29
N GLU A 770 -22.80 46.98 14.33
CA GLU A 770 -23.04 45.76 13.54
C GLU A 770 -23.85 44.71 14.31
N ALA A 771 -24.24 44.99 15.57
CA ALA A 771 -25.03 44.08 16.38
C ALA A 771 -26.45 43.89 15.85
N GLY A 772 -26.86 42.62 15.64
CA GLY A 772 -28.19 42.29 15.11
C GLY A 772 -29.34 42.45 16.07
N ASP A 773 -29.07 42.47 17.39
CA ASP A 773 -30.10 42.63 18.45
C ASP A 773 -29.75 43.76 19.43
N MET A 774 -30.80 44.24 20.10
CA MET A 774 -30.69 45.41 20.99
C MET A 774 -29.86 45.13 22.28
N TRP A 775 -29.96 43.91 22.81
CA TRP A 775 -29.29 43.55 24.06
C TRP A 775 -27.78 43.45 23.88
N THR A 776 -27.34 42.76 22.84
CA THR A 776 -25.92 42.72 22.43
C THR A 776 -25.38 44.12 22.16
N ARG A 777 -26.17 45.00 21.52
CA ARG A 777 -25.76 46.37 21.27
C ARG A 777 -25.57 47.18 22.57
N ILE A 778 -26.48 47.06 23.53
CA ILE A 778 -26.38 47.71 24.85
C ILE A 778 -25.13 47.24 25.59
N GLU A 779 -24.93 45.92 25.66
CA GLU A 779 -23.76 45.34 26.30
C GLU A 779 -22.44 45.85 25.71
N LEU A 780 -22.33 45.88 24.38
CA LEU A 780 -21.13 46.39 23.70
C LEU A 780 -20.92 47.89 23.92
N VAL A 781 -22.00 48.72 24.03
CA VAL A 781 -21.90 50.14 24.38
C VAL A 781 -21.46 50.32 25.83
N ASP A 782 -21.95 49.49 26.74
CA ASP A 782 -21.54 49.53 28.16
C ASP A 782 -20.07 49.14 28.31
N ARG A 783 -19.60 48.12 27.60
CA ARG A 783 -18.15 47.78 27.53
C ARG A 783 -17.32 48.91 26.92
N ALA A 784 -17.79 49.59 25.88
CA ALA A 784 -17.11 50.72 25.29
C ALA A 784 -16.98 51.89 26.33
N ASN A 785 -18.05 52.16 27.08
CA ASN A 785 -18.05 53.19 28.13
C ASN A 785 -17.13 52.80 29.31
N ALA A 786 -17.10 51.55 29.72
CA ALA A 786 -16.25 51.05 30.81
C ALA A 786 -14.75 51.13 30.47
N VAL A 787 -14.37 50.90 29.21
CA VAL A 787 -12.96 50.92 28.78
C VAL A 787 -12.47 52.32 28.42
N ARG A 788 -13.36 53.26 28.18
CA ARG A 788 -13.04 54.63 27.76
C ARG A 788 -12.03 55.31 28.70
N PRO A 789 -10.98 55.97 28.18
CA PRO A 789 -10.07 56.77 28.98
C PRO A 789 -10.84 57.84 29.76
N ARG A 790 -10.59 57.96 31.07
CA ARG A 790 -11.14 59.03 31.88
C ARG A 790 -10.22 60.23 31.74
N THR A 791 -10.65 61.23 31.03
CA THR A 791 -10.03 62.57 31.10
C THR A 791 -10.27 63.16 32.49
N THR A 792 -9.25 63.23 33.30
CA THR A 792 -9.25 64.09 34.46
C THR A 792 -9.20 65.51 33.92
N LEU A 793 -10.32 66.25 34.06
CA LEU A 793 -10.39 67.67 33.87
C LEU A 793 -9.60 68.36 34.97
#